data_5e31c6d0e1619423ba7cd6c0c5660ee1
#
_entry.id   5e31c6d0e1619423ba7cd6c0c5660ee1
#
_cell.length_a   1.000
_cell.length_b   1.000
_cell.length_c   1.000
_cell.angle_alpha   90.00
_cell.angle_beta   90.00
_cell.angle_gamma   90.00
#
_symmetry.space_group_name_H-M   'P 1'
#
loop_
_entity.id
_entity.type
_entity.pdbx_description
1 polymer ?
#
loop_
_entity_poly.entity_id
_entity_poly.type
_entity_poly.pdbx_seq_one_letter_code
_entity_poly.pdbx_strand_id
1 'polypeptide(L)'
;MSYSQKIILIDNVNKTPVPDVTVYGKFSNKSLISNKNGLIDLKQFDKNDTLVFGHVSYNSIEIIKGAIFEGSKLYLIPITHELSEIILSVARNKESKEKISKQVSLITSKDLKLDLPQTSADLLTYASGIRVQKSQGGGGSPAIRGFEANRVLLVIDGVRMNNAIYRSGHLQNSITVNPNSLERTEIIYGPSSVGYGSDALGGVVHFYTKTPKINNNNKWNSNGISSYNVRLNNIIQNLDFEYSAKKWASYTNISFSKFGDIIMGGERKHGFDDWGLDNHYLDSDKFNDSKITNDNPKTQLNTAYEQYDFMQKFNFLLSESSNMIINLQHSNSSDINRFDKLNEIKNGNYKYSEWYYGPQKRTMISALFNFSKKKKLSDKSKLLFAYQKIAESRHSRRFQELSKINQIENLNVFSINNDYFKNYSNNSSLVYGFEYTFNNVNSKAFLQNYNLSESGMAESNQFYNIPTRYPSEEGHYSTAAAYYEFRKDISKQSNFNIGMRFTNTMLKAKWNDDNIINANISDVHSKNSSITSSLGYVFRSKNNWKISTNFSSGFRSPNIDDIGKIREQNGILSVPNAELKPEYAYNTELGLSKFSIDKQNMFSINAYYTHISKHITRDYFEITDDRSTSDKSTIIFNYEEVITMANVNKGNAYIYGASLGFKLKFPDLWLIKGDLTYTEGGSVDNDLPLPSISPFFGKFSFRYIINKSSDFELSYKFSSSKDPDKYSIGGEDGLEETPIVFDGIDFTYSGMPSWSVVKLSSSYKFSNRFKTLIVLDNIFDIHYREFASGISAPGRNLNLVLSYKF
;
A
#
# COMPACT_ATOMS: atom_id res chain seq x y z
N MET A 1 -29.18 -63.92 -6.31
CA MET A 1 -29.06 -63.22 -7.61
C MET A 1 -28.45 -61.83 -7.35
N SER A 2 -27.27 -61.63 -7.87
CA SER A 2 -26.57 -60.30 -7.74
C SER A 2 -27.11 -59.43 -8.86
N TYR A 3 -27.99 -58.49 -8.53
CA TYR A 3 -28.45 -57.50 -9.50
C TYR A 3 -27.32 -56.54 -9.88
N SER A 4 -27.22 -56.26 -11.20
CA SER A 4 -26.36 -55.21 -11.75
C SER A 4 -26.78 -53.89 -11.09
N GLN A 5 -25.83 -53.12 -10.59
CA GLN A 5 -26.10 -51.80 -9.99
C GLN A 5 -25.18 -50.79 -10.64
N LYS A 6 -25.63 -50.23 -11.76
CA LYS A 6 -24.90 -49.23 -12.53
C LYS A 6 -25.24 -47.83 -12.08
N ILE A 7 -24.22 -47.02 -11.86
CA ILE A 7 -24.36 -45.60 -11.52
C ILE A 7 -23.48 -44.74 -12.43
N ILE A 8 -23.78 -43.44 -12.51
CA ILE A 8 -23.00 -42.47 -13.27
C ILE A 8 -22.37 -41.50 -12.31
N LEU A 9 -21.06 -41.33 -12.40
CA LEU A 9 -20.28 -40.37 -11.65
C LEU A 9 -20.23 -39.05 -12.45
N ILE A 10 -20.66 -37.95 -11.85
CA ILE A 10 -20.83 -36.66 -12.52
C ILE A 10 -20.05 -35.60 -11.75
N ASP A 11 -19.35 -34.72 -12.46
CA ASP A 11 -18.79 -33.49 -11.91
C ASP A 11 -19.92 -32.59 -11.39
N ASN A 12 -19.86 -32.23 -10.11
CA ASN A 12 -20.90 -31.38 -9.48
C ASN A 12 -20.95 -29.96 -10.05
N VAL A 13 -19.86 -29.43 -10.62
CA VAL A 13 -19.77 -28.08 -11.17
C VAL A 13 -20.14 -28.08 -12.66
N ASN A 14 -19.42 -28.88 -13.47
CA ASN A 14 -19.54 -28.86 -14.92
C ASN A 14 -20.68 -29.78 -15.44
N LYS A 15 -21.28 -30.60 -14.56
CA LYS A 15 -22.35 -31.57 -14.90
C LYS A 15 -21.94 -32.57 -15.98
N THR A 16 -20.63 -32.77 -16.17
CA THR A 16 -20.07 -33.72 -17.12
C THR A 16 -19.73 -35.07 -16.44
N PRO A 17 -19.75 -36.21 -17.15
CA PRO A 17 -19.31 -37.50 -16.61
C PRO A 17 -17.82 -37.46 -16.19
N VAL A 18 -17.51 -38.12 -15.07
CA VAL A 18 -16.13 -38.20 -14.53
C VAL A 18 -15.56 -39.62 -14.80
N PRO A 19 -14.58 -39.75 -15.73
CA PRO A 19 -13.87 -41.00 -15.95
C PRO A 19 -12.82 -41.27 -14.85
N ASP A 20 -12.26 -42.47 -14.84
CA ASP A 20 -11.12 -42.92 -14.05
C ASP A 20 -11.28 -42.75 -12.50
N VAL A 21 -12.52 -42.70 -12.00
CA VAL A 21 -12.80 -42.73 -10.57
C VAL A 21 -12.59 -44.13 -10.05
N THR A 22 -11.65 -44.28 -9.12
CA THR A 22 -11.43 -45.57 -8.44
C THR A 22 -12.45 -45.71 -7.32
N VAL A 23 -13.23 -46.82 -7.36
CA VAL A 23 -14.18 -47.20 -6.32
C VAL A 23 -13.67 -48.45 -5.63
N TYR A 24 -13.46 -48.41 -4.33
CA TYR A 24 -13.00 -49.57 -3.57
C TYR A 24 -13.77 -49.71 -2.26
N GLY A 25 -13.87 -50.93 -1.80
CA GLY A 25 -14.46 -51.22 -0.50
C GLY A 25 -13.48 -50.88 0.63
N LYS A 26 -13.91 -50.07 1.59
CA LYS A 26 -13.06 -49.59 2.71
C LYS A 26 -12.43 -50.71 3.53
N PHE A 27 -13.13 -51.82 3.62
CA PHE A 27 -12.74 -53.00 4.39
C PHE A 27 -12.65 -54.29 3.51
N SER A 28 -12.72 -54.16 2.19
CA SER A 28 -12.61 -55.26 1.25
C SER A 28 -11.52 -55.00 0.22
N ASN A 29 -10.91 -56.06 -0.33
CA ASN A 29 -9.86 -55.92 -1.34
C ASN A 29 -10.42 -55.79 -2.79
N LYS A 30 -11.69 -55.41 -2.93
CA LYS A 30 -12.36 -55.23 -4.22
C LYS A 30 -12.21 -53.76 -4.67
N SER A 31 -11.87 -53.55 -5.94
CA SER A 31 -11.82 -52.23 -6.55
C SER A 31 -12.28 -52.22 -8.00
N LEU A 32 -12.81 -51.08 -8.45
CA LEU A 32 -13.28 -50.83 -9.82
C LEU A 32 -12.87 -49.44 -10.24
N ILE A 33 -12.89 -49.18 -11.56
CA ILE A 33 -12.63 -47.86 -12.14
C ILE A 33 -13.77 -47.49 -13.07
N SER A 34 -14.27 -46.21 -13.00
CA SER A 34 -15.31 -45.74 -13.91
C SER A 34 -14.77 -45.60 -15.35
N ASN A 35 -15.64 -45.85 -16.31
CA ASN A 35 -15.29 -45.76 -17.74
C ASN A 35 -15.32 -44.29 -18.24
N LYS A 36 -15.03 -44.06 -19.54
CA LYS A 36 -15.00 -42.72 -20.17
C LYS A 36 -16.29 -41.92 -20.05
N ASN A 37 -17.42 -42.59 -19.82
CA ASN A 37 -18.74 -41.97 -19.62
C ASN A 37 -19.09 -41.84 -18.14
N GLY A 38 -18.13 -42.00 -17.20
CA GLY A 38 -18.36 -41.92 -15.75
C GLY A 38 -19.18 -43.12 -15.22
N LEU A 39 -19.42 -44.15 -16.00
CA LEU A 39 -20.30 -45.25 -15.67
C LEU A 39 -19.52 -46.35 -14.94
N ILE A 40 -20.07 -46.86 -13.85
CA ILE A 40 -19.50 -47.95 -13.06
C ILE A 40 -20.57 -48.92 -12.59
N ASP A 41 -20.27 -50.22 -12.59
CA ASP A 41 -21.16 -51.28 -12.12
C ASP A 41 -20.65 -51.83 -10.76
N LEU A 42 -21.39 -51.57 -9.70
CA LEU A 42 -21.04 -51.92 -8.33
C LEU A 42 -21.36 -53.39 -7.96
N LYS A 43 -21.69 -54.26 -8.93
CA LYS A 43 -22.12 -55.65 -8.72
C LYS A 43 -21.20 -56.47 -7.82
N GLN A 44 -19.89 -56.26 -7.85
CA GLN A 44 -18.90 -57.02 -7.10
C GLN A 44 -18.85 -56.70 -5.59
N PHE A 45 -19.48 -55.63 -5.14
CA PHE A 45 -19.47 -55.23 -3.73
C PHE A 45 -20.73 -55.75 -3.01
N ASP A 46 -20.61 -55.96 -1.71
CA ASP A 46 -21.71 -56.43 -0.89
C ASP A 46 -22.58 -55.27 -0.41
N LYS A 47 -23.88 -55.51 -0.13
CA LYS A 47 -24.83 -54.43 0.25
C LYS A 47 -24.37 -53.60 1.47
N ASN A 48 -23.62 -54.22 2.36
CA ASN A 48 -23.13 -53.57 3.60
C ASN A 48 -21.73 -52.96 3.42
N ASP A 49 -21.10 -53.07 2.25
CA ASP A 49 -19.79 -52.51 1.99
C ASP A 49 -19.84 -50.97 2.02
N THR A 50 -18.92 -50.34 2.75
CA THR A 50 -18.63 -48.92 2.66
C THR A 50 -17.72 -48.72 1.46
N LEU A 51 -18.24 -48.09 0.43
CA LEU A 51 -17.51 -47.76 -0.81
C LEU A 51 -16.88 -46.39 -0.70
N VAL A 52 -15.61 -46.32 -1.11
CA VAL A 52 -14.86 -45.08 -1.24
C VAL A 52 -14.68 -44.77 -2.70
N PHE A 53 -15.19 -43.63 -3.14
CA PHE A 53 -15.03 -43.07 -4.48
C PHE A 53 -13.88 -42.09 -4.46
N GLY A 54 -12.73 -42.46 -5.05
CA GLY A 54 -11.51 -41.65 -5.07
C GLY A 54 -11.08 -41.28 -6.48
N HIS A 55 -10.71 -40.01 -6.69
CA HIS A 55 -10.11 -39.55 -7.94
C HIS A 55 -9.12 -38.39 -7.61
N VAL A 56 -8.02 -38.29 -8.36
CA VAL A 56 -6.96 -37.29 -8.09
C VAL A 56 -7.45 -35.84 -8.11
N SER A 57 -8.53 -35.57 -8.85
CA SER A 57 -9.10 -34.20 -9.02
C SER A 57 -10.42 -34.00 -8.28
N TYR A 58 -10.91 -34.94 -7.47
CA TYR A 58 -12.18 -34.85 -6.75
C TYR A 58 -12.04 -35.27 -5.30
N ASN A 59 -12.82 -34.63 -4.41
CA ASN A 59 -12.93 -35.08 -3.02
C ASN A 59 -13.47 -36.49 -2.93
N SER A 60 -12.83 -37.34 -2.14
CA SER A 60 -13.31 -38.68 -1.92
C SER A 60 -14.65 -38.68 -1.18
N ILE A 61 -15.56 -39.56 -1.60
CA ILE A 61 -16.87 -39.74 -0.97
C ILE A 61 -16.95 -41.17 -0.42
N GLU A 62 -17.43 -41.32 0.80
CA GLU A 62 -17.71 -42.65 1.41
C GLU A 62 -19.22 -42.83 1.50
N ILE A 63 -19.72 -43.96 0.92
CA ILE A 63 -21.15 -44.25 0.91
C ILE A 63 -21.32 -45.78 1.11
N ILE A 64 -22.26 -46.19 1.94
CA ILE A 64 -22.65 -47.60 2.08
C ILE A 64 -23.36 -47.99 0.79
N LYS A 65 -22.95 -49.11 0.16
CA LYS A 65 -23.51 -49.58 -1.12
C LYS A 65 -25.03 -49.70 -1.09
N GLY A 66 -25.60 -50.17 0.01
CA GLY A 66 -27.05 -50.29 0.20
C GLY A 66 -27.85 -48.97 0.14
N ALA A 67 -27.21 -47.82 0.28
CA ALA A 67 -27.82 -46.52 0.13
C ALA A 67 -27.78 -45.98 -1.30
N ILE A 68 -27.15 -46.68 -2.23
CA ILE A 68 -27.01 -46.27 -3.64
C ILE A 68 -28.10 -47.00 -4.46
N PHE A 69 -28.84 -46.25 -5.27
CA PHE A 69 -29.89 -46.83 -6.14
C PHE A 69 -29.34 -47.04 -7.56
N GLU A 70 -29.87 -48.06 -8.25
CA GLU A 70 -29.53 -48.31 -9.67
C GLU A 70 -29.88 -47.11 -10.55
N GLY A 71 -29.01 -46.74 -11.48
CA GLY A 71 -29.19 -45.58 -12.36
C GLY A 71 -28.99 -44.22 -11.70
N SER A 72 -28.63 -44.18 -10.40
CA SER A 72 -28.42 -42.94 -9.72
C SER A 72 -27.18 -42.17 -10.24
N LYS A 73 -27.26 -40.84 -10.18
CA LYS A 73 -26.14 -39.94 -10.48
C LYS A 73 -25.47 -39.55 -9.16
N LEU A 74 -24.19 -39.90 -9.01
CA LEU A 74 -23.39 -39.51 -7.88
C LEU A 74 -22.50 -38.32 -8.27
N TYR A 75 -22.72 -37.20 -7.59
CA TYR A 75 -22.01 -35.96 -7.88
C TYR A 75 -20.71 -35.89 -7.09
N LEU A 76 -19.58 -35.84 -7.81
CA LEU A 76 -18.26 -35.66 -7.26
C LEU A 76 -17.93 -34.15 -7.23
N ILE A 77 -17.46 -33.68 -6.10
CA ILE A 77 -17.03 -32.29 -5.93
C ILE A 77 -15.56 -32.22 -6.37
N PRO A 78 -15.23 -31.46 -7.44
CA PRO A 78 -13.85 -31.31 -7.86
C PRO A 78 -13.02 -30.76 -6.72
N ILE A 79 -11.84 -31.31 -6.51
CA ILE A 79 -10.81 -30.67 -5.71
C ILE A 79 -10.38 -29.43 -6.50
N THR A 80 -11.06 -28.31 -6.31
CA THR A 80 -10.52 -27.04 -6.72
C THR A 80 -9.30 -26.79 -5.83
N HIS A 81 -8.13 -27.20 -6.30
CA HIS A 81 -6.89 -26.61 -5.85
C HIS A 81 -6.85 -25.16 -6.36
N GLU A 82 -7.75 -24.29 -5.91
CA GLU A 82 -7.30 -22.94 -5.63
C GLU A 82 -6.26 -23.17 -4.51
N LEU A 83 -5.00 -23.17 -4.88
CA LEU A 83 -3.87 -23.11 -3.95
C LEU A 83 -4.29 -22.08 -2.91
N SER A 84 -4.50 -22.51 -1.66
CA SER A 84 -4.86 -21.62 -0.57
C SER A 84 -3.96 -20.40 -0.68
N GLU A 85 -4.55 -19.19 -0.74
CA GLU A 85 -3.77 -17.95 -0.92
C GLU A 85 -2.60 -17.98 0.06
N ILE A 86 -1.39 -18.06 -0.48
CA ILE A 86 -0.17 -18.13 0.31
C ILE A 86 0.31 -16.70 0.52
N ILE A 87 0.41 -16.31 1.77
CA ILE A 87 0.91 -15.01 2.22
C ILE A 87 2.37 -15.19 2.67
N LEU A 88 3.23 -14.27 2.29
CA LEU A 88 4.65 -14.29 2.65
C LEU A 88 4.98 -13.28 3.75
N SER A 89 4.23 -12.17 3.82
CA SER A 89 4.57 -11.02 4.63
C SER A 89 4.33 -11.24 6.12
N VAL A 90 3.23 -11.88 6.51
CA VAL A 90 2.82 -11.96 7.93
C VAL A 90 3.84 -12.65 8.81
N ALA A 91 4.46 -13.72 8.30
CA ALA A 91 5.46 -14.49 9.05
C ALA A 91 6.86 -14.44 8.40
N ARG A 92 7.06 -13.54 7.45
CA ARG A 92 8.26 -13.54 6.58
C ARG A 92 8.52 -14.91 5.90
N ASN A 93 7.55 -15.82 5.96
CA ASN A 93 7.56 -17.17 5.38
C ASN A 93 6.21 -17.48 4.73
N LYS A 94 6.21 -18.50 3.86
CA LYS A 94 5.00 -19.00 3.21
C LYS A 94 4.00 -19.51 4.25
N GLU A 95 2.83 -18.89 4.33
CA GLU A 95 1.74 -19.32 5.22
C GLU A 95 0.41 -19.27 4.46
N SER A 96 -0.45 -20.23 4.74
CA SER A 96 -1.83 -20.21 4.22
C SER A 96 -2.63 -19.10 4.88
N LYS A 97 -3.32 -18.28 4.08
CA LYS A 97 -4.21 -17.20 4.57
C LYS A 97 -5.25 -17.68 5.59
N GLU A 98 -5.66 -18.96 5.49
CA GLU A 98 -6.61 -19.58 6.42
C GLU A 98 -6.05 -19.72 7.84
N LYS A 99 -4.72 -19.81 8.00
CA LYS A 99 -4.04 -19.97 9.29
C LYS A 99 -3.63 -18.63 9.91
N ILE A 100 -3.79 -17.53 9.20
CA ILE A 100 -3.39 -16.21 9.66
C ILE A 100 -4.51 -15.59 10.49
N SER A 101 -4.18 -15.09 11.70
CA SER A 101 -5.11 -14.44 12.61
C SER A 101 -5.44 -13.00 12.25
N LYS A 102 -4.51 -12.29 11.60
CA LYS A 102 -4.66 -10.90 11.16
C LYS A 102 -5.46 -10.80 9.87
N GLN A 103 -6.13 -9.65 9.66
CA GLN A 103 -6.67 -9.31 8.36
C GLN A 103 -5.52 -9.10 7.36
N VAL A 104 -5.62 -9.73 6.18
CA VAL A 104 -4.65 -9.57 5.08
C VAL A 104 -5.38 -9.46 3.75
N SER A 105 -4.99 -8.49 2.93
CA SER A 105 -5.39 -8.39 1.53
C SER A 105 -4.23 -8.75 0.61
N LEU A 106 -4.56 -9.41 -0.48
CA LEU A 106 -3.63 -9.79 -1.53
C LEU A 106 -4.13 -9.22 -2.86
N ILE A 107 -3.31 -8.41 -3.51
CA ILE A 107 -3.53 -7.92 -4.87
C ILE A 107 -2.58 -8.67 -5.79
N THR A 108 -3.12 -9.38 -6.76
CA THR A 108 -2.33 -10.15 -7.74
C THR A 108 -2.51 -9.58 -9.16
N SER A 109 -1.63 -9.97 -10.08
CA SER A 109 -1.79 -9.64 -11.50
C SER A 109 -3.12 -10.13 -12.11
N LYS A 110 -3.80 -11.08 -11.46
CA LYS A 110 -5.13 -11.55 -11.88
C LYS A 110 -6.23 -10.57 -11.48
N ASP A 111 -6.07 -9.88 -10.36
CA ASP A 111 -7.03 -8.87 -9.88
C ASP A 111 -6.98 -7.63 -10.75
N LEU A 112 -5.82 -7.35 -11.36
CA LEU A 112 -5.59 -6.21 -12.25
C LEU A 112 -5.96 -6.48 -13.72
N LYS A 113 -6.63 -7.59 -14.04
CA LYS A 113 -6.96 -7.95 -15.43
C LYS A 113 -7.92 -6.99 -16.11
N LEU A 114 -8.75 -6.30 -15.36
CA LEU A 114 -9.78 -5.36 -15.83
C LEU A 114 -9.51 -3.92 -15.42
N ASP A 115 -8.27 -3.66 -15.03
CA ASP A 115 -7.82 -2.31 -14.72
C ASP A 115 -6.30 -2.21 -14.82
N LEU A 116 -5.79 -1.02 -15.09
CA LEU A 116 -4.36 -0.73 -15.07
C LEU A 116 -4.13 0.44 -14.12
N PRO A 117 -3.64 0.20 -12.89
CA PRO A 117 -3.32 1.28 -11.97
C PRO A 117 -2.18 2.12 -12.55
N GLN A 118 -2.34 3.43 -12.55
CA GLN A 118 -1.34 4.35 -13.08
C GLN A 118 -0.10 4.41 -12.19
N THR A 119 -0.31 4.39 -10.87
CA THR A 119 0.76 4.41 -9.86
C THR A 119 0.60 3.26 -8.87
N SER A 120 1.64 2.99 -8.08
CA SER A 120 1.55 2.04 -6.97
C SER A 120 0.58 2.49 -5.87
N ALA A 121 0.36 3.81 -5.72
CA ALA A 121 -0.65 4.34 -4.82
C ALA A 121 -2.06 3.99 -5.31
N ASP A 122 -2.34 4.18 -6.60
CA ASP A 122 -3.64 3.79 -7.19
C ASP A 122 -3.88 2.29 -7.06
N LEU A 123 -2.83 1.46 -7.24
CA LEU A 123 -2.90 0.01 -7.03
C LEU A 123 -3.46 -0.35 -5.64
N LEU A 124 -3.11 0.39 -4.59
CA LEU A 124 -3.54 0.08 -3.23
C LEU A 124 -5.04 0.28 -3.03
N THR A 125 -5.70 1.12 -3.83
CA THR A 125 -7.17 1.30 -3.78
C THR A 125 -7.96 0.05 -4.17
N TYR A 126 -7.30 -0.97 -4.75
CA TYR A 126 -7.93 -2.28 -5.02
C TYR A 126 -8.08 -3.14 -3.77
N ALA A 127 -7.31 -2.88 -2.73
CA ALA A 127 -7.50 -3.55 -1.44
C ALA A 127 -8.69 -2.97 -0.69
N SER A 128 -9.35 -3.79 0.13
CA SER A 128 -10.44 -3.36 1.00
C SER A 128 -9.90 -2.45 2.10
N GLY A 129 -10.61 -1.38 2.45
CA GLY A 129 -10.27 -0.53 3.59
C GLY A 129 -9.03 0.34 3.42
N ILE A 130 -8.58 0.59 2.21
CA ILE A 130 -7.48 1.51 1.91
C ILE A 130 -7.99 2.70 1.11
N ARG A 131 -7.61 3.88 1.55
CA ARG A 131 -7.75 5.13 0.82
C ARG A 131 -6.37 5.68 0.45
N VAL A 132 -6.35 6.50 -0.58
CA VAL A 132 -5.13 7.18 -1.03
C VAL A 132 -5.42 8.66 -1.15
N GLN A 133 -4.72 9.43 -0.36
CA GLN A 133 -4.77 10.87 -0.37
C GLN A 133 -3.77 11.44 -1.38
N LYS A 134 -4.13 12.52 -2.09
CA LYS A 134 -3.28 13.20 -3.10
C LYS A 134 -3.35 14.72 -2.96
N SER A 135 -2.20 15.38 -3.02
CA SER A 135 -2.08 16.85 -3.11
C SER A 135 -1.50 17.31 -4.43
N GLN A 136 -1.01 16.40 -5.23
CA GLN A 136 -0.38 16.63 -6.53
C GLN A 136 -0.59 15.44 -7.46
N GLY A 137 -0.30 15.59 -8.74
CA GLY A 137 -0.42 14.53 -9.74
C GLY A 137 0.47 13.32 -9.43
N GLY A 138 1.76 13.54 -9.21
CA GLY A 138 2.73 12.50 -8.87
C GLY A 138 2.85 12.29 -7.37
N GLY A 139 2.09 11.35 -6.83
CA GLY A 139 2.13 11.04 -5.42
C GLY A 139 0.91 10.27 -4.94
N GLY A 140 0.88 9.97 -3.66
CA GLY A 140 -0.24 9.34 -2.99
C GLY A 140 0.16 8.71 -1.68
N SER A 141 -0.54 9.07 -0.62
CA SER A 141 -0.36 8.55 0.73
C SER A 141 -1.46 7.53 1.04
N PRO A 142 -1.12 6.24 1.23
CA PRO A 142 -2.10 5.26 1.65
C PRO A 142 -2.48 5.46 3.11
N ALA A 143 -3.79 5.48 3.38
CA ALA A 143 -4.36 5.49 4.72
C ALA A 143 -5.00 4.13 5.03
N ILE A 144 -4.65 3.55 6.16
CA ILE A 144 -5.10 2.25 6.65
C ILE A 144 -5.61 2.39 8.08
N ARG A 145 -6.91 2.17 8.33
CA ARG A 145 -7.51 2.21 9.67
C ARG A 145 -7.21 3.50 10.45
N GLY A 146 -7.26 4.67 9.79
CA GLY A 146 -6.96 5.96 10.41
C GLY A 146 -5.46 6.25 10.60
N PHE A 147 -4.58 5.44 10.08
CA PHE A 147 -3.14 5.69 10.05
C PHE A 147 -2.67 5.95 8.64
N GLU A 148 -1.78 6.91 8.46
CA GLU A 148 -1.16 7.23 7.17
C GLU A 148 0.34 7.52 7.31
N ALA A 149 0.99 7.77 6.19
CA ALA A 149 2.35 8.29 6.12
C ALA A 149 3.35 7.46 6.93
N ASN A 150 4.06 8.06 7.88
CA ASN A 150 5.07 7.39 8.71
C ASN A 150 4.49 6.41 9.75
N ARG A 151 3.15 6.22 9.80
CA ARG A 151 2.47 5.19 10.60
C ARG A 151 2.05 3.97 9.78
N VAL A 152 2.28 3.99 8.46
CA VAL A 152 2.11 2.86 7.53
C VAL A 152 3.46 2.52 6.92
N LEU A 153 3.88 1.27 7.05
CA LEU A 153 5.16 0.83 6.53
C LEU A 153 5.05 0.33 5.09
N LEU A 154 5.85 0.89 4.20
CA LEU A 154 6.02 0.42 2.84
C LEU A 154 7.29 -0.44 2.73
N VAL A 155 7.19 -1.59 2.09
CA VAL A 155 8.29 -2.55 1.91
C VAL A 155 8.31 -3.03 0.47
N ILE A 156 9.48 -3.16 -0.14
CA ILE A 156 9.65 -3.75 -1.48
C ILE A 156 10.69 -4.88 -1.44
N ASP A 157 10.30 -6.09 -1.84
CA ASP A 157 11.16 -7.29 -1.82
C ASP A 157 11.90 -7.52 -0.49
N GLY A 158 11.28 -7.15 0.64
CA GLY A 158 11.84 -7.26 1.99
C GLY A 158 12.66 -6.05 2.46
N VAL A 159 12.84 -5.03 1.62
CA VAL A 159 13.56 -3.79 1.93
C VAL A 159 12.57 -2.70 2.33
N ARG A 160 12.78 -2.06 3.49
CA ARG A 160 11.95 -0.94 3.96
C ARG A 160 12.12 0.27 3.03
N MET A 161 11.01 0.95 2.72
CA MET A 161 11.01 2.22 1.98
C MET A 161 10.98 3.42 2.93
N ASN A 162 10.33 3.27 4.11
CA ASN A 162 10.32 4.32 5.14
C ASN A 162 11.76 4.54 5.62
N ASN A 163 12.24 5.75 5.51
CA ASN A 163 13.61 6.16 5.83
C ASN A 163 13.65 7.23 6.95
N ALA A 164 14.83 7.74 7.27
CA ALA A 164 15.05 8.68 8.36
C ALA A 164 14.33 10.03 8.23
N ILE A 165 13.94 10.45 7.03
CA ILE A 165 13.18 11.69 6.78
C ILE A 165 11.75 11.42 6.29
N TYR A 166 11.25 10.20 6.49
CA TYR A 166 9.87 9.85 6.16
C TYR A 166 8.93 10.57 7.13
N ARG A 167 8.12 11.48 6.60
CA ARG A 167 7.34 12.44 7.38
C ARG A 167 5.88 12.02 7.54
N SER A 168 5.17 12.69 8.45
CA SER A 168 3.70 12.70 8.47
C SER A 168 3.15 13.54 7.32
N GLY A 169 1.89 13.29 6.90
CA GLY A 169 1.20 14.00 5.83
C GLY A 169 1.52 13.46 4.43
N HIS A 170 1.35 14.31 3.42
CA HIS A 170 1.36 13.91 2.02
C HIS A 170 2.72 13.41 1.54
N LEU A 171 2.79 12.15 1.12
CA LEU A 171 4.00 11.49 0.68
C LEU A 171 3.97 11.21 -0.82
N GLN A 172 5.07 11.57 -1.48
CA GLN A 172 5.28 11.27 -2.90
C GLN A 172 6.04 9.95 -3.15
N ASN A 173 6.63 9.33 -2.12
CA ASN A 173 7.58 8.21 -2.27
C ASN A 173 6.95 6.92 -2.79
N SER A 174 5.63 6.75 -2.68
CA SER A 174 4.93 5.57 -3.22
C SER A 174 5.07 5.44 -4.73
N ILE A 175 5.26 6.53 -5.48
CA ILE A 175 5.40 6.49 -6.94
C ILE A 175 6.68 5.80 -7.42
N THR A 176 7.70 5.66 -6.58
CA THR A 176 8.99 5.04 -6.96
C THR A 176 8.92 3.51 -7.12
N VAL A 177 7.72 2.94 -7.06
CA VAL A 177 7.45 1.51 -7.32
C VAL A 177 6.59 1.39 -8.57
N ASN A 178 7.14 0.82 -9.64
CA ASN A 178 6.37 0.58 -10.88
C ASN A 178 5.35 -0.55 -10.67
N PRO A 179 4.02 -0.30 -10.76
CA PRO A 179 3.00 -1.34 -10.58
C PRO A 179 3.10 -2.47 -11.60
N ASN A 180 3.59 -2.23 -12.82
CA ASN A 180 3.75 -3.24 -13.88
C ASN A 180 4.87 -4.25 -13.61
N SER A 181 5.83 -3.89 -12.75
CA SER A 181 6.91 -4.78 -12.33
C SER A 181 6.51 -5.76 -11.21
N LEU A 182 5.33 -5.58 -10.61
CA LEU A 182 4.88 -6.34 -9.46
C LEU A 182 4.33 -7.73 -9.85
N GLU A 183 4.68 -8.73 -9.07
CA GLU A 183 4.04 -10.04 -9.07
C GLU A 183 2.78 -10.03 -8.21
N ARG A 184 2.87 -9.35 -7.04
CA ARG A 184 1.75 -9.17 -6.11
C ARG A 184 2.07 -8.09 -5.07
N THR A 185 1.03 -7.61 -4.40
CA THR A 185 1.13 -6.74 -3.23
C THR A 185 0.34 -7.37 -2.08
N GLU A 186 0.98 -7.49 -0.92
CA GLU A 186 0.36 -8.00 0.31
C GLU A 186 0.19 -6.85 1.30
N ILE A 187 -1.01 -6.72 1.86
CA ILE A 187 -1.32 -5.69 2.85
C ILE A 187 -1.70 -6.38 4.14
N ILE A 188 -0.99 -6.08 5.22
CA ILE A 188 -1.28 -6.53 6.59
C ILE A 188 -1.90 -5.36 7.33
N TYR A 189 -3.09 -5.54 7.86
CA TYR A 189 -3.80 -4.51 8.62
C TYR A 189 -3.45 -4.58 10.11
N GLY A 190 -3.43 -3.41 10.74
CA GLY A 190 -3.12 -3.25 12.16
C GLY A 190 -1.64 -3.42 12.49
N PRO A 191 -1.28 -3.25 13.78
CA PRO A 191 0.10 -3.26 14.21
C PRO A 191 0.84 -4.54 13.84
N SER A 192 1.97 -4.37 13.15
CA SER A 192 2.77 -5.48 12.62
C SER A 192 4.25 -5.36 12.96
N SER A 193 4.56 -4.63 14.03
CA SER A 193 5.93 -4.32 14.43
C SER A 193 6.75 -5.54 14.84
N VAL A 194 6.14 -6.66 15.24
CA VAL A 194 6.88 -7.91 15.51
C VAL A 194 7.67 -8.35 14.28
N GLY A 195 7.02 -8.40 13.12
CA GLY A 195 7.67 -8.78 11.86
C GLY A 195 8.50 -7.66 11.22
N TYR A 196 8.15 -6.38 11.45
CA TYR A 196 8.65 -5.29 10.64
C TYR A 196 9.26 -4.10 11.39
N GLY A 197 9.11 -4.02 12.73
CA GLY A 197 9.68 -2.95 13.55
C GLY A 197 8.87 -1.66 13.55
N SER A 198 9.56 -0.51 13.65
CA SER A 198 8.95 0.83 13.67
C SER A 198 8.06 1.10 12.46
N ASP A 199 7.12 2.04 12.58
CA ASP A 199 6.24 2.58 11.53
C ASP A 199 5.10 1.64 11.08
N ALA A 200 5.06 0.41 11.55
CA ALA A 200 4.02 -0.57 11.24
C ALA A 200 2.86 -0.49 12.25
N LEU A 201 2.30 0.71 12.50
CA LEU A 201 1.17 0.95 13.42
C LEU A 201 -0.17 0.64 12.75
N GLY A 202 -0.46 1.29 11.62
CA GLY A 202 -1.69 1.09 10.85
C GLY A 202 -1.66 -0.17 10.01
N GLY A 203 -0.47 -0.56 9.56
CA GLY A 203 -0.27 -1.73 8.72
C GLY A 203 1.03 -1.74 7.96
N VAL A 204 1.18 -2.77 7.13
CA VAL A 204 2.32 -2.95 6.23
C VAL A 204 1.83 -3.19 4.82
N VAL A 205 2.37 -2.46 3.86
CA VAL A 205 2.21 -2.70 2.43
C VAL A 205 3.50 -3.30 1.91
N HIS A 206 3.46 -4.56 1.49
CA HIS A 206 4.62 -5.26 0.96
C HIS A 206 4.48 -5.53 -0.53
N PHE A 207 5.25 -4.83 -1.33
CA PHE A 207 5.36 -4.99 -2.78
C PHE A 207 6.36 -6.12 -3.09
N TYR A 208 5.91 -7.12 -3.83
CA TYR A 208 6.76 -8.18 -4.36
C TYR A 208 6.89 -8.02 -5.86
N THR A 209 8.10 -7.74 -6.34
CA THR A 209 8.36 -7.64 -7.77
C THR A 209 8.58 -9.00 -8.40
N LYS A 210 8.30 -9.12 -9.69
CA LYS A 210 8.48 -10.37 -10.44
C LYS A 210 9.90 -10.92 -10.25
N THR A 211 10.00 -12.22 -10.00
CA THR A 211 11.27 -12.92 -9.82
C THR A 211 11.42 -13.99 -10.89
N PRO A 212 12.49 -13.94 -11.72
CA PRO A 212 12.68 -14.91 -12.80
C PRO A 212 12.89 -16.31 -12.27
N LYS A 213 12.28 -17.29 -12.91
CA LYS A 213 12.33 -18.70 -12.51
C LYS A 213 13.39 -19.44 -13.31
N ILE A 214 14.28 -20.15 -12.60
CA ILE A 214 15.24 -21.07 -13.22
C ILE A 214 14.50 -22.23 -13.85
N ASN A 215 14.87 -22.62 -15.07
CA ASN A 215 14.23 -23.69 -15.83
C ASN A 215 15.30 -24.56 -16.50
N ASN A 216 15.05 -25.88 -16.61
CA ASN A 216 15.95 -26.80 -17.28
C ASN A 216 16.09 -26.52 -18.78
N ASN A 217 15.07 -25.98 -19.42
CA ASN A 217 15.08 -25.57 -20.82
C ASN A 217 15.28 -24.05 -20.93
N ASN A 218 16.15 -23.64 -21.82
CA ASN A 218 16.32 -22.22 -22.13
C ASN A 218 15.01 -21.67 -22.70
N LYS A 219 14.48 -20.63 -22.08
CA LYS A 219 13.21 -20.05 -22.44
C LYS A 219 13.27 -18.52 -22.38
N TRP A 220 12.77 -17.90 -23.43
CA TRP A 220 12.53 -16.45 -23.49
C TRP A 220 11.04 -16.17 -23.37
N ASN A 221 10.69 -15.16 -22.58
CA ASN A 221 9.36 -14.55 -22.56
C ASN A 221 9.54 -13.05 -22.58
N SER A 222 8.74 -12.35 -23.37
CA SER A 222 8.67 -10.90 -23.31
C SER A 222 7.23 -10.44 -23.42
N ASN A 223 6.91 -9.35 -22.73
CA ASN A 223 5.59 -8.75 -22.76
C ASN A 223 5.73 -7.23 -22.88
N GLY A 224 4.83 -6.64 -23.68
CA GLY A 224 4.70 -5.20 -23.82
C GLY A 224 3.30 -4.77 -23.36
N ILE A 225 3.22 -3.64 -22.67
CA ILE A 225 1.98 -2.95 -22.32
C ILE A 225 2.08 -1.52 -22.82
N SER A 226 1.08 -1.09 -23.59
CA SER A 226 0.90 0.29 -24.04
C SER A 226 -0.47 0.76 -23.56
N SER A 227 -0.51 1.87 -22.84
CA SER A 227 -1.77 2.47 -22.37
C SER A 227 -1.83 3.93 -22.79
N TYR A 228 -3.02 4.35 -23.18
CA TYR A 228 -3.34 5.73 -23.51
C TYR A 228 -4.66 6.16 -22.86
N ASN A 229 -4.64 7.25 -22.11
CA ASN A 229 -5.85 7.91 -21.60
C ASN A 229 -6.22 9.08 -22.53
N VAL A 230 -7.40 9.00 -23.14
CA VAL A 230 -7.82 9.93 -24.19
C VAL A 230 -8.02 11.37 -23.67
N ARG A 231 -8.58 11.54 -22.46
CA ARG A 231 -8.89 12.87 -21.91
C ARG A 231 -7.71 13.51 -21.20
N LEU A 232 -6.91 12.70 -20.48
CA LEU A 232 -5.80 13.19 -19.66
C LEU A 232 -4.46 13.18 -20.42
N ASN A 233 -4.42 12.67 -21.64
CA ASN A 233 -3.19 12.46 -22.42
C ASN A 233 -2.11 11.65 -21.68
N ASN A 234 -2.53 10.72 -20.78
CA ASN A 234 -1.60 9.86 -20.08
C ASN A 234 -1.11 8.76 -21.02
N ILE A 235 0.20 8.54 -21.04
CA ILE A 235 0.85 7.48 -21.82
C ILE A 235 1.66 6.62 -20.86
N ILE A 236 1.45 5.30 -20.90
CA ILE A 236 2.28 4.34 -20.16
C ILE A 236 2.81 3.32 -21.16
N GLN A 237 4.13 3.18 -21.23
CA GLN A 237 4.82 2.18 -22.03
C GLN A 237 5.63 1.30 -21.08
N ASN A 238 5.37 0.00 -21.09
CA ASN A 238 6.09 -0.95 -20.24
C ASN A 238 6.51 -2.17 -21.05
N LEU A 239 7.78 -2.53 -20.95
CA LEU A 239 8.36 -3.71 -21.55
C LEU A 239 9.00 -4.58 -20.49
N ASP A 240 8.75 -5.86 -20.54
CA ASP A 240 9.44 -6.84 -19.72
C ASP A 240 10.03 -7.99 -20.55
N PHE A 241 11.21 -8.44 -20.13
CA PHE A 241 11.96 -9.53 -20.74
C PHE A 241 12.38 -10.51 -19.67
N GLU A 242 12.07 -11.78 -19.85
CA GLU A 242 12.50 -12.85 -18.95
C GLU A 242 13.29 -13.91 -19.74
N TYR A 243 14.46 -14.23 -19.24
CA TYR A 243 15.24 -15.38 -19.70
C TYR A 243 15.42 -16.37 -18.59
N SER A 244 15.16 -17.63 -18.89
CA SER A 244 15.31 -18.75 -17.95
C SER A 244 16.30 -19.78 -18.50
N ALA A 245 17.23 -20.22 -17.67
CA ALA A 245 18.19 -21.30 -17.98
C ALA A 245 18.36 -22.21 -16.77
N LYS A 246 19.12 -23.28 -16.93
CA LYS A 246 19.31 -24.33 -15.91
C LYS A 246 19.97 -23.84 -14.61
N LYS A 247 20.88 -22.84 -14.69
CA LYS A 247 21.66 -22.36 -13.52
C LYS A 247 21.35 -20.92 -13.15
N TRP A 248 20.69 -20.18 -14.02
CA TRP A 248 20.34 -18.78 -13.77
C TRP A 248 19.13 -18.34 -14.58
N ALA A 249 18.51 -17.27 -14.13
CA ALA A 249 17.42 -16.61 -14.83
C ALA A 249 17.53 -15.10 -14.66
N SER A 250 17.01 -14.35 -15.61
CA SER A 250 17.05 -12.89 -15.67
C SER A 250 15.65 -12.34 -15.92
N TYR A 251 15.32 -11.22 -15.30
CA TYR A 251 14.12 -10.44 -15.58
C TYR A 251 14.50 -8.96 -15.66
N THR A 252 14.17 -8.35 -16.79
CA THR A 252 14.36 -6.92 -17.05
C THR A 252 12.99 -6.28 -17.23
N ASN A 253 12.75 -5.14 -16.59
CA ASN A 253 11.56 -4.32 -16.79
C ASN A 253 11.97 -2.87 -17.05
N ILE A 254 11.39 -2.26 -18.07
CA ILE A 254 11.59 -0.86 -18.44
C ILE A 254 10.21 -0.23 -18.61
N SER A 255 9.99 0.90 -17.96
CA SER A 255 8.74 1.64 -18.05
C SER A 255 8.99 3.13 -18.26
N PHE A 256 8.19 3.72 -19.11
CA PHE A 256 8.05 5.16 -19.29
C PHE A 256 6.58 5.52 -19.07
N SER A 257 6.33 6.53 -18.25
CA SER A 257 5.00 7.05 -18.00
C SER A 257 5.01 8.56 -18.13
N LYS A 258 4.06 9.09 -18.90
CA LYS A 258 3.78 10.52 -19.03
C LYS A 258 2.35 10.76 -18.61
N PHE A 259 2.14 11.62 -17.64
CA PHE A 259 0.84 12.01 -17.13
C PHE A 259 0.59 13.46 -17.50
N GLY A 260 -0.55 13.73 -18.13
CA GLY A 260 -1.01 15.08 -18.43
C GLY A 260 -1.73 15.71 -17.25
N ASP A 261 -2.16 16.95 -17.41
CA ASP A 261 -2.92 17.64 -16.38
C ASP A 261 -4.27 16.99 -16.11
N ILE A 262 -4.65 16.98 -14.84
CA ILE A 262 -5.89 16.35 -14.39
C ILE A 262 -7.07 17.24 -14.74
N ILE A 263 -7.99 16.70 -15.52
CA ILE A 263 -9.28 17.34 -15.86
C ILE A 263 -10.35 16.76 -14.94
N MET A 264 -10.89 17.56 -14.03
CA MET A 264 -11.90 17.14 -13.06
C MET A 264 -13.27 16.90 -13.72
N GLY A 265 -14.19 16.27 -12.97
CA GLY A 265 -15.57 16.05 -13.38
C GLY A 265 -16.36 17.37 -13.52
N GLY A 266 -17.35 17.39 -14.41
CA GLY A 266 -18.21 18.53 -14.65
C GLY A 266 -19.48 18.54 -13.81
N GLU A 267 -19.99 17.37 -13.43
CA GLU A 267 -21.26 17.21 -12.72
C GLU A 267 -21.09 17.42 -11.21
N ARG A 268 -21.63 18.51 -10.69
CA ARG A 268 -21.47 18.97 -9.30
C ARG A 268 -22.67 18.62 -8.43
N LYS A 269 -22.93 17.32 -8.28
CA LYS A 269 -24.07 16.80 -7.49
C LYS A 269 -24.03 17.19 -6.01
N HIS A 270 -22.89 17.59 -5.51
CA HIS A 270 -22.69 18.07 -4.14
C HIS A 270 -23.23 19.51 -3.92
N GLY A 271 -23.59 20.26 -4.98
CA GLY A 271 -24.20 21.59 -4.89
C GLY A 271 -23.24 22.77 -4.75
N PHE A 272 -21.92 22.54 -4.85
CA PHE A 272 -20.89 23.60 -4.77
C PHE A 272 -20.31 23.86 -6.17
N ASP A 273 -20.88 24.79 -6.91
CA ASP A 273 -20.61 24.96 -8.35
C ASP A 273 -19.17 25.43 -8.65
N ASP A 274 -18.60 26.27 -7.80
CA ASP A 274 -17.25 26.82 -7.99
C ASP A 274 -16.15 26.05 -7.28
N TRP A 275 -16.51 25.08 -6.41
CA TRP A 275 -15.51 24.35 -5.63
C TRP A 275 -14.54 23.55 -6.51
N GLY A 276 -13.25 23.81 -6.35
CA GLY A 276 -12.16 23.15 -7.05
C GLY A 276 -11.93 23.65 -8.48
N LEU A 277 -12.70 24.65 -8.99
CA LEU A 277 -12.39 25.27 -10.29
C LEU A 277 -11.07 26.05 -10.20
N ASP A 278 -10.24 25.84 -11.20
CA ASP A 278 -8.94 26.52 -11.38
C ASP A 278 -9.11 27.65 -12.41
N ASN A 279 -9.72 28.76 -12.00
CA ASN A 279 -10.09 29.86 -12.91
C ASN A 279 -8.89 30.64 -13.43
N HIS A 280 -7.77 30.60 -12.69
CA HIS A 280 -6.56 31.36 -13.04
C HIS A 280 -5.33 30.58 -12.59
N TYR A 281 -4.23 30.78 -13.29
CA TYR A 281 -2.91 30.29 -12.90
C TYR A 281 -1.86 31.37 -13.04
N LEU A 282 -0.67 31.17 -12.47
CA LEU A 282 0.43 32.08 -12.64
C LEU A 282 1.34 31.59 -13.76
N ASP A 283 1.68 32.53 -14.67
CA ASP A 283 2.78 32.35 -15.61
C ASP A 283 4.04 32.89 -14.93
N SER A 284 4.81 31.98 -14.37
CA SER A 284 6.05 32.30 -13.62
C SER A 284 7.25 32.58 -14.54
N ASP A 285 7.13 32.32 -15.83
CA ASP A 285 8.21 32.59 -16.82
C ASP A 285 8.23 34.06 -17.24
N LYS A 286 7.20 34.83 -16.90
CA LYS A 286 7.10 36.25 -17.24
C LYS A 286 7.58 37.15 -16.12
N PHE A 287 8.00 38.34 -16.52
CA PHE A 287 8.64 39.38 -15.73
C PHE A 287 7.96 39.75 -14.40
N ASN A 288 6.65 39.53 -14.24
CA ASN A 288 5.86 39.95 -13.08
C ASN A 288 4.93 38.88 -12.52
N ASP A 289 5.24 37.58 -12.69
CA ASP A 289 4.33 36.52 -12.27
C ASP A 289 2.88 36.83 -12.67
N SER A 290 2.61 36.85 -13.95
CA SER A 290 1.33 37.32 -14.48
C SER A 290 0.22 36.32 -14.17
N LYS A 291 -0.90 36.86 -13.65
CA LYS A 291 -2.13 36.07 -13.48
C LYS A 291 -2.81 35.89 -14.83
N ILE A 292 -2.96 34.66 -15.27
CA ILE A 292 -3.57 34.29 -16.56
C ILE A 292 -4.88 33.57 -16.29
N THR A 293 -5.91 33.88 -17.09
CA THR A 293 -7.18 33.17 -17.06
C THR A 293 -7.01 31.77 -17.63
N ASN A 294 -7.52 30.77 -16.94
CA ASN A 294 -7.55 29.40 -17.43
C ASN A 294 -8.75 29.22 -18.37
N ASP A 295 -8.50 28.95 -19.64
CA ASP A 295 -9.54 28.74 -20.66
C ASP A 295 -10.46 27.56 -20.32
N ASN A 296 -9.97 26.60 -19.54
CA ASN A 296 -10.76 25.48 -19.06
C ASN A 296 -10.59 25.30 -17.54
N PRO A 297 -11.41 25.97 -16.72
CA PRO A 297 -11.30 25.93 -15.27
C PRO A 297 -11.38 24.53 -14.62
N LYS A 298 -11.84 23.51 -15.38
CA LYS A 298 -11.83 22.11 -14.92
C LYS A 298 -10.46 21.45 -15.05
N THR A 299 -9.53 22.05 -15.79
CA THR A 299 -8.15 21.55 -15.91
C THR A 299 -7.31 22.08 -14.75
N GLN A 300 -6.83 21.20 -13.90
CA GLN A 300 -5.93 21.49 -12.82
C GLN A 300 -4.51 21.58 -13.39
N LEU A 301 -4.16 22.78 -13.87
CA LEU A 301 -2.87 23.03 -14.54
C LEU A 301 -1.69 22.78 -13.58
N ASN A 302 -0.56 22.37 -14.14
CA ASN A 302 0.66 22.02 -13.41
C ASN A 302 0.52 20.73 -12.56
N THR A 303 -0.43 19.83 -12.87
CA THR A 303 -0.47 18.48 -12.25
C THR A 303 0.23 17.41 -13.09
N ALA A 304 0.67 17.76 -14.29
CA ALA A 304 1.40 16.88 -15.22
C ALA A 304 2.79 16.51 -14.67
N TYR A 305 3.27 15.30 -14.97
CA TYR A 305 4.64 14.85 -14.69
C TYR A 305 5.01 13.63 -15.54
N GLU A 306 6.31 13.31 -15.57
CA GLU A 306 6.84 12.14 -16.26
C GLU A 306 7.64 11.25 -15.29
N GLN A 307 7.73 9.96 -15.60
CA GLN A 307 8.48 9.00 -14.79
C GLN A 307 9.12 7.90 -15.65
N TYR A 308 10.34 7.53 -15.29
CA TYR A 308 11.10 6.44 -15.86
C TYR A 308 11.44 5.42 -14.77
N ASP A 309 11.15 4.14 -15.04
CA ASP A 309 11.46 3.05 -14.13
C ASP A 309 12.27 1.98 -14.86
N PHE A 310 13.29 1.49 -14.18
CA PHE A 310 14.12 0.38 -14.63
C PHE A 310 14.28 -0.64 -13.52
N MET A 311 14.14 -1.92 -13.86
CA MET A 311 14.44 -3.01 -12.94
C MET A 311 15.17 -4.14 -13.66
N GLN A 312 16.25 -4.63 -13.03
CA GLN A 312 16.98 -5.82 -13.45
C GLN A 312 17.10 -6.78 -12.28
N LYS A 313 16.63 -8.01 -12.47
CA LYS A 313 16.72 -9.06 -11.45
C LYS A 313 17.40 -10.31 -12.03
N PHE A 314 18.37 -10.85 -11.30
CA PHE A 314 19.01 -12.12 -11.60
C PHE A 314 18.73 -13.13 -10.50
N ASN A 315 18.48 -14.38 -10.85
CA ASN A 315 18.36 -15.50 -9.92
C ASN A 315 19.37 -16.57 -10.31
N PHE A 316 20.36 -16.79 -9.46
CA PHE A 316 21.45 -17.75 -9.66
C PHE A 316 21.25 -18.97 -8.74
N LEU A 317 21.28 -20.16 -9.30
CA LEU A 317 21.35 -21.41 -8.55
C LEU A 317 22.79 -21.63 -8.09
N LEU A 318 23.06 -21.49 -6.78
CA LEU A 318 24.38 -21.70 -6.19
C LEU A 318 24.62 -23.19 -5.90
N SER A 319 23.58 -23.89 -5.46
CA SER A 319 23.55 -25.34 -5.25
C SER A 319 22.12 -25.85 -5.31
N GLU A 320 21.88 -27.15 -5.23
CA GLU A 320 20.54 -27.76 -5.17
C GLU A 320 19.67 -27.19 -4.03
N SER A 321 20.29 -26.68 -2.97
CA SER A 321 19.62 -26.16 -1.78
C SER A 321 19.82 -24.66 -1.55
N SER A 322 20.42 -23.93 -2.48
CA SER A 322 20.69 -22.51 -2.32
C SER A 322 20.63 -21.74 -3.63
N ASN A 323 20.06 -20.55 -3.57
CA ASN A 323 20.07 -19.58 -4.66
C ASN A 323 20.36 -18.17 -4.16
N MET A 324 20.84 -17.32 -5.06
CA MET A 324 21.08 -15.91 -4.85
C MET A 324 20.27 -15.10 -5.84
N ILE A 325 19.54 -14.09 -5.33
CA ILE A 325 18.79 -13.15 -6.14
C ILE A 325 19.43 -11.78 -6.02
N ILE A 326 19.91 -11.23 -7.13
CA ILE A 326 20.40 -9.85 -7.21
C ILE A 326 19.28 -9.02 -7.85
N ASN A 327 18.98 -7.86 -7.27
CA ASN A 327 17.91 -6.98 -7.71
C ASN A 327 18.43 -5.54 -7.76
N LEU A 328 18.38 -4.94 -8.94
CA LEU A 328 18.66 -3.53 -9.20
C LEU A 328 17.36 -2.85 -9.62
N GLN A 329 17.02 -1.76 -8.96
CA GLN A 329 15.88 -0.91 -9.29
C GLN A 329 16.31 0.54 -9.38
N HIS A 330 15.81 1.26 -10.36
CA HIS A 330 15.97 2.70 -10.50
C HIS A 330 14.62 3.32 -10.91
N SER A 331 14.22 4.37 -10.20
CA SER A 331 13.05 5.19 -10.51
C SER A 331 13.46 6.65 -10.49
N ASN A 332 12.98 7.42 -11.45
CA ASN A 332 13.23 8.85 -11.57
C ASN A 332 12.01 9.54 -12.19
N SER A 333 11.51 10.59 -11.54
CA SER A 333 10.45 11.44 -12.09
C SER A 333 11.01 12.76 -12.65
N SER A 334 10.19 13.48 -13.41
CA SER A 334 10.35 14.94 -13.57
C SER A 334 10.06 15.66 -12.25
N ASP A 335 10.13 16.99 -12.26
CA ASP A 335 9.59 17.83 -11.20
C ASP A 335 8.08 17.56 -11.03
N ILE A 336 7.59 17.69 -9.79
CA ILE A 336 6.20 17.43 -9.43
C ILE A 336 5.66 18.65 -8.70
N ASN A 337 4.86 19.44 -9.39
CA ASN A 337 4.27 20.63 -8.81
C ASN A 337 3.26 20.31 -7.71
N ARG A 338 3.24 21.14 -6.66
CA ARG A 338 2.27 21.11 -5.57
C ARG A 338 1.07 22.00 -5.94
N PHE A 339 0.11 21.40 -6.63
CA PHE A 339 -1.09 22.09 -7.08
C PHE A 339 -1.83 22.82 -5.93
N ASP A 340 -1.97 22.18 -4.78
CA ASP A 340 -2.58 22.77 -3.59
C ASP A 340 -1.84 24.04 -3.12
N LYS A 341 -0.50 24.08 -3.22
CA LYS A 341 0.30 25.25 -2.81
C LYS A 341 0.33 26.35 -3.86
N LEU A 342 0.28 25.98 -5.13
CA LEU A 342 0.22 26.96 -6.24
C LEU A 342 -1.12 27.71 -6.26
N ASN A 343 -2.18 27.11 -5.71
CA ASN A 343 -3.51 27.73 -5.61
C ASN A 343 -3.81 28.36 -4.23
N GLU A 344 -2.83 28.37 -3.32
CA GLU A 344 -3.00 29.02 -2.00
C GLU A 344 -3.04 30.54 -2.15
N ILE A 345 -4.16 31.14 -1.74
CA ILE A 345 -4.36 32.60 -1.77
C ILE A 345 -4.11 33.18 -0.37
N LYS A 346 -3.32 34.24 -0.30
CA LYS A 346 -3.06 35.03 0.91
C LYS A 346 -3.25 36.52 0.61
N ASN A 347 -4.07 37.22 1.38
CA ASN A 347 -4.37 38.65 1.21
C ASN A 347 -4.84 38.99 -0.23
N GLY A 348 -5.64 38.13 -0.87
CA GLY A 348 -6.17 38.35 -2.20
C GLY A 348 -5.22 38.02 -3.38
N ASN A 349 -3.97 37.67 -3.10
CA ASN A 349 -2.97 37.27 -4.10
C ASN A 349 -2.51 35.83 -3.91
N TYR A 350 -1.94 35.25 -4.95
CA TYR A 350 -1.25 33.98 -4.82
C TYR A 350 -0.10 34.08 -3.83
N LYS A 351 0.11 33.01 -3.05
CA LYS A 351 1.20 32.99 -2.08
C LYS A 351 2.52 32.57 -2.73
N TYR A 352 2.48 31.65 -3.71
CA TYR A 352 3.64 31.12 -4.39
C TYR A 352 3.50 31.22 -5.91
N SER A 353 4.58 31.64 -6.57
CA SER A 353 4.70 31.54 -8.03
C SER A 353 5.27 30.19 -8.46
N GLU A 354 6.13 29.61 -7.64
CA GLU A 354 6.69 28.28 -7.84
C GLU A 354 6.60 27.50 -6.53
N TRP A 355 6.09 26.29 -6.61
CA TRP A 355 6.20 25.30 -5.53
C TRP A 355 6.17 23.90 -6.12
N TYR A 356 7.32 23.21 -6.06
CA TYR A 356 7.41 21.84 -6.61
C TYR A 356 8.38 20.98 -5.81
N TYR A 357 8.16 19.69 -5.84
CA TYR A 357 9.17 18.72 -5.50
C TYR A 357 10.04 18.50 -6.75
N GLY A 358 11.35 18.53 -6.61
CA GLY A 358 12.27 18.14 -7.66
C GLY A 358 12.17 16.63 -7.92
N PRO A 359 12.94 16.10 -8.89
CA PRO A 359 12.82 14.70 -9.30
C PRO A 359 12.91 13.73 -8.13
N GLN A 360 11.91 12.86 -7.99
CA GLN A 360 11.94 11.76 -7.03
C GLN A 360 12.86 10.67 -7.58
N LYS A 361 14.03 10.52 -6.98
CA LYS A 361 15.04 9.54 -7.43
C LYS A 361 15.24 8.47 -6.37
N ARG A 362 15.08 7.21 -6.77
CA ARG A 362 15.41 6.07 -5.91
C ARG A 362 16.19 5.03 -6.72
N THR A 363 17.38 4.70 -6.27
CA THR A 363 18.16 3.57 -6.77
C THR A 363 18.31 2.56 -5.63
N MET A 364 17.97 1.30 -5.87
CA MET A 364 18.11 0.21 -4.91
C MET A 364 18.90 -0.94 -5.53
N ILE A 365 19.88 -1.44 -4.78
CA ILE A 365 20.60 -2.68 -5.10
C ILE A 365 20.43 -3.61 -3.91
N SER A 366 20.00 -4.85 -4.15
CA SER A 366 19.91 -5.85 -3.09
C SER A 366 20.38 -7.22 -3.55
N ALA A 367 20.89 -8.00 -2.59
CA ALA A 367 21.30 -9.39 -2.76
C ALA A 367 20.63 -10.25 -1.70
N LEU A 368 19.76 -11.17 -2.13
CA LEU A 368 19.03 -12.12 -1.28
C LEU A 368 19.61 -13.52 -1.47
N PHE A 369 20.15 -14.09 -0.42
CA PHE A 369 20.61 -15.48 -0.36
C PHE A 369 19.56 -16.33 0.33
N ASN A 370 19.08 -17.37 -0.34
CA ASN A 370 18.17 -18.35 0.23
C ASN A 370 18.88 -19.68 0.40
N PHE A 371 18.77 -20.26 1.58
CA PHE A 371 19.30 -21.57 1.91
C PHE A 371 18.16 -22.48 2.39
N SER A 372 18.09 -23.71 1.86
CA SER A 372 17.05 -24.70 2.16
C SER A 372 17.67 -26.02 2.62
N LYS A 373 18.62 -25.96 3.54
CA LYS A 373 19.29 -27.13 4.11
C LYS A 373 18.89 -27.29 5.58
N LYS A 374 18.33 -28.45 5.94
CA LYS A 374 17.99 -28.78 7.33
C LYS A 374 19.24 -28.79 8.20
N LYS A 375 19.24 -27.97 9.23
CA LYS A 375 20.26 -27.88 10.29
C LYS A 375 19.58 -27.96 11.66
N LYS A 376 20.35 -28.09 12.73
CA LYS A 376 19.86 -28.14 14.11
C LYS A 376 18.98 -26.92 14.43
N LEU A 377 19.43 -25.73 14.07
CA LEU A 377 18.75 -24.46 14.39
C LEU A 377 17.77 -23.99 13.30
N SER A 378 17.94 -24.35 12.06
CA SER A 378 17.07 -23.90 10.96
C SER A 378 16.93 -24.97 9.86
N ASP A 379 15.77 -25.00 9.20
CA ASP A 379 15.54 -25.78 7.99
C ASP A 379 15.71 -24.93 6.74
N LYS A 380 15.45 -23.61 6.89
CA LYS A 380 15.66 -22.60 5.85
C LYS A 380 16.21 -21.34 6.48
N SER A 381 16.98 -20.57 5.71
CA SER A 381 17.37 -19.22 6.09
C SER A 381 17.41 -18.30 4.89
N LYS A 382 17.20 -17.02 5.14
CA LYS A 382 17.31 -15.94 4.16
C LYS A 382 18.26 -14.89 4.71
N LEU A 383 19.20 -14.44 3.89
CA LEU A 383 20.09 -13.33 4.21
C LEU A 383 19.96 -12.29 3.11
N LEU A 384 19.50 -11.11 3.47
CA LEU A 384 19.27 -9.98 2.58
C LEU A 384 20.24 -8.85 2.93
N PHE A 385 20.97 -8.39 1.93
CA PHE A 385 21.71 -7.13 1.95
C PHE A 385 21.05 -6.15 1.00
N ALA A 386 20.89 -4.90 1.41
CA ALA A 386 20.35 -3.87 0.53
C ALA A 386 21.02 -2.52 0.75
N TYR A 387 21.19 -1.79 -0.33
CA TYR A 387 21.60 -0.40 -0.37
C TYR A 387 20.59 0.41 -1.17
N GLN A 388 20.19 1.56 -0.65
CA GLN A 388 19.34 2.51 -1.35
C GLN A 388 19.98 3.89 -1.34
N LYS A 389 19.96 4.55 -2.51
CA LYS A 389 20.23 5.98 -2.67
C LYS A 389 18.94 6.67 -3.06
N ILE A 390 18.54 7.64 -2.26
CA ILE A 390 17.30 8.40 -2.42
C ILE A 390 17.66 9.88 -2.51
N ALA A 391 17.06 10.60 -3.45
CA ALA A 391 17.17 12.04 -3.53
C ALA A 391 15.76 12.64 -3.60
N GLU A 392 15.53 13.63 -2.77
CA GLU A 392 14.33 14.45 -2.71
C GLU A 392 14.72 15.91 -2.68
N SER A 393 13.90 16.78 -3.25
CA SER A 393 14.12 18.23 -3.10
C SER A 393 12.80 19.00 -3.08
N ARG A 394 12.85 20.21 -2.57
CA ARG A 394 11.73 21.15 -2.51
C ARG A 394 12.21 22.51 -2.99
N HIS A 395 11.43 23.08 -3.87
CA HIS A 395 11.72 24.35 -4.50
C HIS A 395 10.49 25.24 -4.35
N SER A 396 10.69 26.48 -3.87
CA SER A 396 9.58 27.42 -3.75
C SER A 396 10.04 28.86 -3.95
N ARG A 397 9.21 29.62 -4.64
CA ARG A 397 9.36 31.06 -4.82
C ARG A 397 8.02 31.71 -4.52
N ARG A 398 8.04 32.72 -3.64
CA ARG A 398 6.84 33.49 -3.34
C ARG A 398 6.43 34.36 -4.52
N PHE A 399 5.17 34.73 -4.55
CA PHE A 399 4.61 35.62 -5.55
C PHE A 399 5.38 36.95 -5.61
N GLN A 400 5.84 37.34 -6.81
CA GLN A 400 6.63 38.52 -7.11
C GLN A 400 8.00 38.63 -6.37
N GLU A 401 8.47 37.57 -5.73
CA GLU A 401 9.82 37.57 -5.18
C GLU A 401 10.84 37.07 -6.20
N LEU A 402 12.05 37.67 -6.16
CA LEU A 402 13.17 37.30 -7.06
C LEU A 402 14.09 36.24 -6.45
N SER A 403 13.71 35.65 -5.33
CA SER A 403 14.50 34.63 -4.64
C SER A 403 13.75 33.32 -4.53
N LYS A 404 14.37 32.25 -5.00
CA LYS A 404 13.88 30.89 -4.91
C LYS A 404 14.60 30.12 -3.80
N ILE A 405 13.85 29.52 -2.90
CA ILE A 405 14.36 28.63 -1.86
C ILE A 405 14.53 27.23 -2.48
N ASN A 406 15.72 26.66 -2.35
CA ASN A 406 16.05 25.31 -2.78
C ASN A 406 16.48 24.50 -1.56
N GLN A 407 15.79 23.39 -1.29
CA GLN A 407 16.11 22.44 -0.21
C GLN A 407 16.31 21.06 -0.83
N ILE A 408 17.48 20.45 -0.65
CA ILE A 408 17.89 19.21 -1.30
C ILE A 408 18.34 18.21 -0.25
N GLU A 409 17.73 17.04 -0.24
CA GLU A 409 18.03 15.93 0.65
C GLU A 409 18.54 14.72 -0.11
N ASN A 410 19.70 14.20 0.28
CA ASN A 410 20.28 12.98 -0.24
C ASN A 410 20.44 11.97 0.89
N LEU A 411 19.92 10.77 0.68
CA LEU A 411 19.97 9.70 1.66
C LEU A 411 20.68 8.47 1.10
N ASN A 412 21.49 7.86 1.97
CA ASN A 412 22.03 6.54 1.75
C ASN A 412 21.52 5.62 2.85
N VAL A 413 20.91 4.49 2.47
CA VAL A 413 20.30 3.53 3.40
C VAL A 413 20.91 2.17 3.19
N PHE A 414 21.50 1.59 4.22
CA PHE A 414 22.06 0.23 4.25
C PHE A 414 21.16 -0.66 5.12
N SER A 415 20.86 -1.87 4.66
CA SER A 415 20.04 -2.83 5.40
C SER A 415 20.62 -4.23 5.34
N ILE A 416 20.56 -4.94 6.48
CA ILE A 416 20.89 -6.35 6.59
C ILE A 416 19.76 -7.03 7.34
N ASN A 417 19.14 -8.05 6.72
CA ASN A 417 18.09 -8.86 7.35
C ASN A 417 18.50 -10.33 7.28
N ASN A 418 18.40 -11.03 8.38
CA ASN A 418 18.72 -12.46 8.45
C ASN A 418 17.60 -13.22 9.15
N ASP A 419 16.83 -13.97 8.37
CA ASP A 419 15.65 -14.73 8.81
C ASP A 419 15.96 -16.23 8.84
N TYR A 420 15.56 -16.91 9.92
CA TYR A 420 15.68 -18.34 10.10
C TYR A 420 14.29 -18.97 10.30
N PHE A 421 14.10 -20.14 9.70
CA PHE A 421 12.84 -20.90 9.74
C PHE A 421 13.10 -22.31 10.21
N LYS A 422 12.40 -22.74 11.25
CA LYS A 422 12.47 -24.10 11.80
C LYS A 422 11.09 -24.71 11.90
N ASN A 423 10.91 -25.88 11.30
CA ASN A 423 9.70 -26.68 11.48
C ASN A 423 10.01 -27.85 12.43
N TYR A 424 9.08 -28.09 13.35
CA TYR A 424 9.16 -29.20 14.29
C TYR A 424 8.15 -30.29 13.93
N SER A 425 8.44 -31.53 14.31
CA SER A 425 7.60 -32.72 14.02
C SER A 425 6.22 -32.67 14.67
N ASN A 426 5.99 -31.84 15.68
CA ASN A 426 4.75 -31.67 16.42
C ASN A 426 3.82 -30.60 15.86
N ASN A 427 3.83 -30.34 14.56
CA ASN A 427 3.05 -29.34 13.86
C ASN A 427 3.29 -27.89 14.39
N SER A 428 4.51 -27.61 14.82
CA SER A 428 4.92 -26.27 15.20
C SER A 428 6.05 -25.74 14.34
N SER A 429 6.15 -24.43 14.25
CA SER A 429 7.21 -23.74 13.53
C SER A 429 7.69 -22.52 14.30
N LEU A 430 8.96 -22.19 14.12
CA LEU A 430 9.60 -21.03 14.67
C LEU A 430 10.23 -20.23 13.53
N VAL A 431 9.95 -18.93 13.51
CA VAL A 431 10.65 -17.94 12.70
C VAL A 431 11.40 -17.03 13.66
N TYR A 432 12.65 -16.74 13.41
CA TYR A 432 13.43 -15.80 14.22
C TYR A 432 14.49 -15.14 13.36
N GLY A 433 14.96 -13.97 13.78
CA GLY A 433 15.94 -13.26 12.96
C GLY A 433 16.48 -12.00 13.62
N PHE A 434 17.38 -11.38 12.86
CA PHE A 434 18.05 -10.12 13.19
C PHE A 434 17.91 -9.16 12.02
N GLU A 435 17.79 -7.88 12.34
CA GLU A 435 17.65 -6.81 11.37
C GLU A 435 18.52 -5.63 11.81
N TYR A 436 19.23 -5.03 10.86
CA TYR A 436 19.95 -3.79 11.05
C TYR A 436 19.73 -2.87 9.86
N THR A 437 19.41 -1.60 10.12
CA THR A 437 19.28 -0.58 9.10
C THR A 437 20.04 0.67 9.54
N PHE A 438 20.79 1.28 8.64
CA PHE A 438 21.51 2.53 8.85
C PHE A 438 21.16 3.52 7.75
N ASN A 439 20.74 4.73 8.15
CA ASN A 439 20.46 5.85 7.26
C ASN A 439 21.48 6.95 7.51
N ASN A 440 22.01 7.51 6.43
CA ASN A 440 22.81 8.73 6.43
C ASN A 440 22.08 9.78 5.58
N VAL A 441 21.75 10.92 6.19
CA VAL A 441 21.05 12.04 5.56
C VAL A 441 22.03 13.18 5.37
N ASN A 442 22.06 13.73 4.17
CA ASN A 442 22.79 14.95 3.84
C ASN A 442 21.80 15.97 3.30
N SER A 443 21.66 17.10 4.00
CA SER A 443 20.72 18.18 3.67
C SER A 443 21.49 19.43 3.25
N LYS A 444 21.00 20.10 2.20
CA LYS A 444 21.52 21.39 1.71
C LYS A 444 20.36 22.33 1.45
N ALA A 445 20.55 23.61 1.74
CA ALA A 445 19.56 24.63 1.40
C ALA A 445 20.25 25.93 0.99
N PHE A 446 19.70 26.56 -0.03
CA PHE A 446 20.18 27.84 -0.52
C PHE A 446 19.08 28.65 -1.19
N LEU A 447 19.23 29.98 -1.13
CA LEU A 447 18.50 30.92 -1.97
C LEU A 447 19.22 31.07 -3.30
N GLN A 448 18.45 31.06 -4.38
CA GLN A 448 18.92 31.39 -5.73
C GLN A 448 18.15 32.61 -6.23
N ASN A 449 18.86 33.64 -6.60
CA ASN A 449 18.22 34.84 -7.12
C ASN A 449 17.90 34.71 -8.60
N TYR A 450 16.90 35.43 -9.06
CA TYR A 450 16.60 35.69 -10.47
C TYR A 450 17.12 37.06 -10.89
N ASN A 451 17.69 37.12 -12.09
CA ASN A 451 18.02 38.38 -12.75
C ASN A 451 16.86 38.76 -13.66
N LEU A 452 16.43 39.99 -13.57
CA LEU A 452 15.42 40.54 -14.48
C LEU A 452 16.12 41.11 -15.72
N SER A 453 15.63 40.76 -16.88
CA SER A 453 16.03 41.30 -18.17
C SER A 453 14.81 41.61 -19.05
N GLU A 454 14.98 42.34 -20.13
CA GLU A 454 13.90 42.64 -21.07
C GLU A 454 13.30 41.38 -21.70
N SER A 455 14.03 40.24 -21.68
CA SER A 455 13.57 38.95 -22.16
C SER A 455 12.87 38.09 -21.11
N GLY A 456 12.76 38.54 -19.86
CA GLY A 456 12.13 37.84 -18.75
C GLY A 456 13.05 37.61 -17.55
N MET A 457 12.63 36.69 -16.66
CA MET A 457 13.43 36.26 -15.51
C MET A 457 14.37 35.12 -15.95
N ALA A 458 15.64 35.25 -15.57
CA ALA A 458 16.64 34.19 -15.72
C ALA A 458 17.26 33.84 -14.36
N GLU A 459 17.53 32.57 -14.12
CA GLU A 459 18.22 32.15 -12.90
C GLU A 459 19.62 32.79 -12.85
N SER A 460 19.93 33.38 -11.70
CA SER A 460 21.25 33.91 -11.42
C SER A 460 22.19 32.81 -10.92
N ASN A 461 23.49 32.98 -11.13
CA ASN A 461 24.52 32.14 -10.51
C ASN A 461 24.87 32.60 -9.06
N GLN A 462 24.05 33.46 -8.47
CA GLN A 462 24.24 33.88 -7.08
C GLN A 462 23.44 33.00 -6.14
N PHE A 463 24.16 32.31 -5.28
CA PHE A 463 23.60 31.37 -4.30
C PHE A 463 23.99 31.84 -2.89
N TYR A 464 23.01 31.86 -1.99
CA TYR A 464 23.20 32.21 -0.58
C TYR A 464 22.75 31.05 0.29
N ASN A 465 23.64 30.50 1.11
CA ASN A 465 23.27 29.43 2.03
C ASN A 465 22.23 29.94 3.04
N ILE A 466 21.23 29.10 3.28
CA ILE A 466 20.18 29.31 4.26
C ILE A 466 20.08 28.07 5.17
N PRO A 467 19.44 28.19 6.34
CA PRO A 467 19.23 27.07 7.23
C PRO A 467 18.59 25.87 6.53
N THR A 468 19.17 24.71 6.72
CA THR A 468 18.70 23.46 6.15
C THR A 468 17.46 22.96 6.88
N ARG A 469 16.60 22.22 6.17
CA ARG A 469 15.42 21.60 6.77
C ARG A 469 15.78 20.48 7.75
N TYR A 470 16.78 19.68 7.42
CA TYR A 470 17.30 18.58 8.23
C TYR A 470 18.77 18.81 8.55
N PRO A 471 19.38 17.97 9.41
CA PRO A 471 20.77 18.16 9.81
C PRO A 471 21.74 18.31 8.62
N SER A 472 22.54 19.36 8.65
CA SER A 472 23.51 19.69 7.57
C SER A 472 24.87 19.04 7.76
N GLU A 473 25.31 18.78 9.01
CA GLU A 473 26.61 18.21 9.33
C GLU A 473 26.54 16.70 9.57
N GLU A 474 25.66 16.23 10.49
CA GLU A 474 25.49 14.83 10.80
C GLU A 474 24.00 14.48 10.91
N GLY A 475 23.52 13.64 10.02
CA GLY A 475 22.14 13.16 10.01
C GLY A 475 22.11 11.61 9.97
N HIS A 476 22.22 10.95 11.12
CA HIS A 476 22.28 9.49 11.21
C HIS A 476 21.06 8.94 11.94
N TYR A 477 20.49 7.87 11.38
CA TYR A 477 19.41 7.11 12.02
C TYR A 477 19.65 5.62 11.80
N SER A 478 19.74 4.88 12.89
CA SER A 478 19.99 3.43 12.83
C SER A 478 18.99 2.66 13.69
N THR A 479 18.66 1.45 13.23
CA THR A 479 17.83 0.49 13.97
C THR A 479 18.50 -0.86 14.01
N ALA A 480 18.51 -1.51 15.19
CA ALA A 480 18.94 -2.88 15.36
C ALA A 480 17.84 -3.66 16.08
N ALA A 481 17.53 -4.86 15.59
CA ALA A 481 16.44 -5.64 16.15
C ALA A 481 16.69 -7.14 16.15
N ALA A 482 16.11 -7.82 17.13
CA ALA A 482 15.95 -9.27 17.18
C ALA A 482 14.48 -9.62 17.40
N TYR A 483 14.01 -10.67 16.75
CA TYR A 483 12.61 -11.07 16.84
C TYR A 483 12.46 -12.57 16.69
N TYR A 484 11.32 -13.06 17.20
CA TYR A 484 10.85 -14.42 16.94
C TYR A 484 9.33 -14.46 16.82
N GLU A 485 8.84 -15.47 16.13
CA GLU A 485 7.43 -15.84 16.04
C GLU A 485 7.31 -17.36 16.05
N PHE A 486 6.62 -17.88 17.08
CA PHE A 486 6.31 -19.29 17.23
C PHE A 486 4.86 -19.53 16.83
N ARG A 487 4.63 -20.60 16.09
CA ARG A 487 3.31 -21.07 15.65
C ARG A 487 3.11 -22.52 15.97
N LYS A 488 1.89 -22.88 16.34
CA LYS A 488 1.52 -24.26 16.60
C LYS A 488 0.11 -24.55 16.14
N ASP A 489 -0.05 -25.61 15.33
CA ASP A 489 -1.35 -26.19 15.07
C ASP A 489 -1.74 -27.07 16.29
N ILE A 490 -2.73 -26.62 17.08
CA ILE A 490 -3.26 -27.34 18.25
C ILE A 490 -4.07 -28.54 17.75
N SER A 491 -4.81 -28.34 16.68
CA SER A 491 -5.60 -29.35 16.00
C SER A 491 -5.66 -29.08 14.49
N LYS A 492 -6.33 -29.95 13.71
CA LYS A 492 -6.61 -29.66 12.29
C LYS A 492 -7.44 -28.39 12.10
N GLN A 493 -8.16 -27.96 13.12
CA GLN A 493 -9.11 -26.85 13.08
C GLN A 493 -8.57 -25.59 13.76
N SER A 494 -7.60 -25.68 14.65
CA SER A 494 -7.14 -24.54 15.44
C SER A 494 -5.62 -24.41 15.44
N ASN A 495 -5.17 -23.20 15.40
CA ASN A 495 -3.76 -22.83 15.54
C ASN A 495 -3.62 -21.52 16.31
N PHE A 496 -2.48 -21.37 16.99
CA PHE A 496 -2.10 -20.11 17.59
C PHE A 496 -0.71 -19.68 17.13
N ASN A 497 -0.45 -18.39 17.23
CA ASN A 497 0.86 -17.80 17.06
C ASN A 497 1.18 -16.80 18.16
N ILE A 498 2.43 -16.75 18.57
CA ILE A 498 2.97 -15.76 19.50
C ILE A 498 4.27 -15.22 18.94
N GLY A 499 4.45 -13.92 18.99
CA GLY A 499 5.66 -13.26 18.53
C GLY A 499 6.12 -12.16 19.47
N MET A 500 7.43 -11.91 19.46
CA MET A 500 8.05 -10.82 20.19
C MET A 500 9.21 -10.26 19.36
N ARG A 501 9.41 -8.95 19.51
CA ARG A 501 10.54 -8.23 18.91
C ARG A 501 11.07 -7.21 19.90
N PHE A 502 12.39 -7.17 20.02
CA PHE A 502 13.13 -6.08 20.63
C PHE A 502 13.77 -5.24 19.53
N THR A 503 13.62 -3.92 19.61
CA THR A 503 14.22 -2.97 18.67
C THR A 503 14.91 -1.87 19.44
N ASN A 504 16.14 -1.55 19.06
CA ASN A 504 16.88 -0.39 19.51
C ASN A 504 17.03 0.57 18.34
N THR A 505 16.76 1.85 18.55
CA THR A 505 16.94 2.93 17.57
C THR A 505 17.88 3.98 18.13
N MET A 506 18.78 4.49 17.26
CA MET A 506 19.70 5.57 17.59
C MET A 506 19.59 6.64 16.52
N LEU A 507 19.50 7.89 16.95
CA LEU A 507 19.46 9.07 16.11
C LEU A 507 20.53 10.03 16.55
N LYS A 508 21.27 10.58 15.58
CA LYS A 508 22.16 11.71 15.72
C LYS A 508 21.83 12.76 14.70
N ALA A 509 21.70 14.00 15.13
CA ALA A 509 21.35 15.12 14.27
C ALA A 509 22.18 16.34 14.69
N LYS A 510 23.03 16.84 13.78
CA LYS A 510 23.89 17.99 14.02
C LYS A 510 23.81 18.98 12.87
N TRP A 511 23.66 20.26 13.20
CA TRP A 511 23.63 21.37 12.26
C TRP A 511 24.91 22.19 12.37
N ASN A 512 25.42 22.64 11.24
CA ASN A 512 26.59 23.50 11.11
C ASN A 512 26.16 24.91 10.67
N ASP A 513 25.23 25.52 11.38
CA ASP A 513 24.67 26.82 11.01
C ASP A 513 24.75 27.78 12.21
N ASP A 514 25.65 28.74 12.17
CA ASP A 514 25.82 29.78 13.19
C ASP A 514 24.60 30.74 13.32
N ASN A 515 23.66 30.66 12.37
CA ASN A 515 22.43 31.45 12.31
C ASN A 515 21.18 30.71 12.75
N ILE A 516 21.28 29.42 13.04
CA ILE A 516 20.16 28.68 13.59
C ILE A 516 20.05 29.01 15.08
N ILE A 517 18.84 29.04 15.55
CA ILE A 517 18.43 29.19 16.94
C ILE A 517 19.50 28.66 17.87
N ASN A 518 20.17 29.57 18.56
CA ASN A 518 21.33 29.31 19.43
C ASN A 518 20.92 28.63 20.76
N ALA A 519 19.92 27.78 20.71
CA ALA A 519 19.51 26.93 21.81
C ALA A 519 20.28 25.60 21.72
N ASN A 520 20.39 24.84 22.77
CA ASN A 520 21.02 23.49 22.86
C ASN A 520 20.49 22.44 21.84
N ILE A 521 20.14 22.88 20.64
CA ILE A 521 19.44 22.15 19.58
C ILE A 521 20.42 21.74 18.46
N SER A 522 21.63 22.31 18.43
CA SER A 522 22.60 22.08 17.36
C SER A 522 23.17 20.65 17.31
N ASP A 523 23.08 19.90 18.42
CA ASP A 523 23.55 18.52 18.50
C ASP A 523 22.56 17.66 19.29
N VAL A 524 21.77 16.86 18.58
CA VAL A 524 20.70 16.02 19.15
C VAL A 524 21.11 14.56 19.10
N HIS A 525 21.12 13.90 20.24
CA HIS A 525 21.30 12.47 20.40
C HIS A 525 20.06 11.85 21.04
N SER A 526 19.42 10.92 20.35
CA SER A 526 18.30 10.16 20.89
C SER A 526 18.55 8.65 20.77
N LYS A 527 18.26 7.92 21.86
CA LYS A 527 18.32 6.47 21.91
C LYS A 527 17.04 5.92 22.51
N ASN A 528 16.36 5.08 21.75
CA ASN A 528 15.09 4.48 22.16
C ASN A 528 15.14 2.97 22.03
N SER A 529 14.52 2.26 23.00
CA SER A 529 14.35 0.82 22.93
C SER A 529 12.86 0.48 23.05
N SER A 530 12.40 -0.46 22.25
CA SER A 530 10.98 -0.85 22.22
C SER A 530 10.85 -2.37 22.17
N ILE A 531 9.88 -2.89 22.93
CA ILE A 531 9.45 -4.28 22.88
C ILE A 531 8.04 -4.31 22.31
N THR A 532 7.82 -5.14 21.29
CA THR A 532 6.50 -5.38 20.71
C THR A 532 6.17 -6.85 20.71
N SER A 533 4.88 -7.16 20.84
CA SER A 533 4.39 -8.53 20.93
C SER A 533 3.13 -8.74 20.09
N SER A 534 2.86 -9.98 19.75
CA SER A 534 1.61 -10.39 19.10
C SER A 534 1.17 -11.76 19.60
N LEU A 535 -0.14 -11.94 19.75
CA LEU A 535 -0.77 -13.20 20.09
C LEU A 535 -1.99 -13.38 19.17
N GLY A 536 -1.99 -14.43 18.40
CA GLY A 536 -3.08 -14.73 17.47
C GLY A 536 -3.63 -16.13 17.66
N TYR A 537 -4.93 -16.26 17.49
CA TYR A 537 -5.63 -17.54 17.49
C TYR A 537 -6.58 -17.65 16.31
N VAL A 538 -6.63 -18.80 15.68
CA VAL A 538 -7.54 -19.10 14.56
C VAL A 538 -8.25 -20.40 14.85
N PHE A 539 -9.58 -20.39 14.71
CA PHE A 539 -10.43 -21.56 14.73
C PHE A 539 -11.16 -21.70 13.38
N ARG A 540 -11.14 -22.89 12.79
CA ARG A 540 -11.81 -23.24 11.55
C ARG A 540 -12.79 -24.37 11.81
N SER A 541 -14.07 -24.11 11.71
CA SER A 541 -15.10 -25.10 11.91
C SER A 541 -15.19 -26.05 10.71
N LYS A 542 -15.78 -27.26 10.90
CA LYS A 542 -16.10 -28.19 9.81
C LYS A 542 -17.07 -27.59 8.79
N ASN A 543 -17.86 -26.60 9.18
CA ASN A 543 -18.83 -25.90 8.33
C ASN A 543 -18.21 -24.68 7.63
N ASN A 544 -16.87 -24.63 7.41
CA ASN A 544 -16.14 -23.59 6.71
C ASN A 544 -16.28 -22.18 7.32
N TRP A 545 -16.52 -22.06 8.63
CA TRP A 545 -16.34 -20.83 9.36
C TRP A 545 -14.89 -20.70 9.80
N LYS A 546 -14.34 -19.51 9.68
CA LYS A 546 -13.07 -19.09 10.28
C LYS A 546 -13.36 -18.00 11.28
N ILE A 547 -12.96 -18.22 12.53
CA ILE A 547 -12.96 -17.23 13.60
C ILE A 547 -11.50 -16.96 13.93
N SER A 548 -11.11 -15.70 13.98
CA SER A 548 -9.76 -15.29 14.34
C SER A 548 -9.79 -14.18 15.35
N THR A 549 -8.86 -14.21 16.29
CA THR A 549 -8.58 -13.12 17.20
C THR A 549 -7.09 -12.82 17.19
N ASN A 550 -6.74 -11.54 17.30
CA ASN A 550 -5.35 -11.11 17.32
C ASN A 550 -5.19 -9.94 18.30
N PHE A 551 -4.22 -10.07 19.20
CA PHE A 551 -3.72 -8.99 20.04
C PHE A 551 -2.33 -8.65 19.53
N SER A 552 -2.07 -7.39 19.23
CA SER A 552 -0.76 -6.97 18.72
C SER A 552 -0.40 -5.57 19.18
N SER A 553 0.88 -5.38 19.44
CA SER A 553 1.44 -4.06 19.66
C SER A 553 2.30 -3.61 18.49
N GLY A 554 2.30 -2.31 18.25
CA GLY A 554 3.16 -1.62 17.30
C GLY A 554 3.82 -0.43 17.98
N PHE A 555 4.87 0.08 17.37
CA PHE A 555 5.51 1.31 17.81
C PHE A 555 6.02 2.11 16.61
N ARG A 556 6.16 3.40 16.83
CA ARG A 556 6.86 4.31 15.94
C ARG A 556 7.94 5.05 16.74
N SER A 557 9.19 4.81 16.39
CA SER A 557 10.29 5.59 16.94
C SER A 557 10.41 6.91 16.20
N PRO A 558 10.59 8.03 16.90
CA PRO A 558 10.86 9.29 16.24
C PRO A 558 12.06 9.20 15.31
N ASN A 559 11.91 9.76 14.12
CA ASN A 559 12.96 9.84 13.11
C ASN A 559 13.51 11.27 12.99
N ILE A 560 14.35 11.56 12.01
CA ILE A 560 14.95 12.88 11.80
C ILE A 560 13.89 13.94 11.44
N ASP A 561 12.83 13.60 10.69
CA ASP A 561 11.74 14.57 10.43
C ASP A 561 10.95 14.92 11.70
N ASP A 562 10.82 13.98 12.63
CA ASP A 562 10.13 14.22 13.89
C ASP A 562 10.93 15.09 14.86
N ILE A 563 12.23 14.78 15.02
CA ILE A 563 13.09 15.38 16.04
C ILE A 563 13.84 16.59 15.50
N GLY A 564 14.34 16.51 14.26
CA GLY A 564 15.36 17.39 13.74
C GLY A 564 14.89 18.36 12.66
N LYS A 565 13.61 18.70 12.59
CA LYS A 565 13.07 19.57 11.55
C LYS A 565 13.00 21.03 12.02
N ILE A 566 13.66 21.91 11.28
CA ILE A 566 13.54 23.35 11.44
C ILE A 566 12.76 23.89 10.25
N ARG A 567 11.63 24.58 10.52
CA ARG A 567 10.77 25.12 9.47
C ARG A 567 9.91 26.25 10.02
N GLU A 568 10.06 27.44 9.46
CA GLU A 568 9.09 28.54 9.65
C GLU A 568 7.97 28.42 8.60
N GLN A 569 6.73 28.65 9.02
CA GLN A 569 5.57 28.77 8.15
C GLN A 569 4.49 29.57 8.85
N ASN A 570 4.08 30.68 8.24
CA ASN A 570 2.97 31.53 8.74
C ASN A 570 3.14 32.05 10.18
N GLY A 571 4.35 32.41 10.56
CA GLY A 571 4.66 32.89 11.92
C GLY A 571 4.81 31.78 12.95
N ILE A 572 4.84 30.53 12.51
CA ILE A 572 5.09 29.36 13.35
C ILE A 572 6.45 28.76 12.98
N LEU A 573 7.35 28.66 13.94
CA LEU A 573 8.63 27.99 13.78
C LEU A 573 8.58 26.60 14.41
N SER A 574 8.70 25.58 13.57
CA SER A 574 8.94 24.21 14.06
C SER A 574 10.38 24.09 14.54
N VAL A 575 10.55 23.60 15.75
CA VAL A 575 11.87 23.44 16.41
C VAL A 575 12.11 21.97 16.78
N PRO A 576 13.37 21.52 16.87
CA PRO A 576 13.72 20.18 17.32
C PRO A 576 13.31 19.90 18.77
N ASN A 577 12.92 18.64 19.04
CA ASN A 577 12.66 18.13 20.39
C ASN A 577 13.41 16.81 20.62
N ALA A 578 14.53 16.89 21.33
CA ALA A 578 15.38 15.72 21.64
C ALA A 578 14.73 14.73 22.62
N GLU A 579 13.74 15.16 23.42
CA GLU A 579 13.09 14.33 24.43
C GLU A 579 11.95 13.45 23.91
N LEU A 580 11.65 13.56 22.61
CA LEU A 580 10.56 12.82 21.99
C LEU A 580 10.75 11.31 22.13
N LYS A 581 9.72 10.63 22.65
CA LYS A 581 9.70 9.18 22.91
C LYS A 581 8.90 8.43 21.83
N PRO A 582 9.11 7.12 21.69
CA PRO A 582 8.29 6.31 20.81
C PRO A 582 6.79 6.35 21.15
N GLU A 583 5.98 6.40 20.10
CA GLU A 583 4.53 6.22 20.16
C GLU A 583 4.21 4.73 20.06
N TYR A 584 3.22 4.25 20.83
CA TYR A 584 2.80 2.84 20.83
C TYR A 584 1.33 2.69 20.46
N ALA A 585 1.01 1.62 19.72
CA ALA A 585 -0.34 1.20 19.43
C ALA A 585 -0.58 -0.22 19.94
N TYR A 586 -1.66 -0.43 20.67
CA TYR A 586 -2.13 -1.71 21.19
C TYR A 586 -3.46 -2.05 20.56
N ASN A 587 -3.51 -3.12 19.78
CA ASN A 587 -4.67 -3.46 18.97
C ASN A 587 -5.26 -4.81 19.34
N THR A 588 -6.57 -4.84 19.40
CA THR A 588 -7.39 -6.06 19.47
C THR A 588 -8.19 -6.17 18.19
N GLU A 589 -8.18 -7.33 17.56
CA GLU A 589 -8.90 -7.59 16.32
C GLU A 589 -9.68 -8.90 16.41
N LEU A 590 -10.94 -8.87 15.94
CA LEU A 590 -11.81 -10.04 15.80
C LEU A 590 -12.20 -10.18 14.32
N GLY A 591 -11.97 -11.35 13.74
CA GLY A 591 -12.33 -11.68 12.37
C GLY A 591 -13.28 -12.86 12.33
N LEU A 592 -14.35 -12.72 11.55
CA LEU A 592 -15.30 -13.77 11.23
C LEU A 592 -15.38 -13.91 9.72
N SER A 593 -15.15 -15.11 9.20
CA SER A 593 -15.29 -15.37 7.77
C SER A 593 -16.05 -16.66 7.51
N LYS A 594 -16.89 -16.66 6.48
CA LYS A 594 -17.61 -17.83 5.99
C LYS A 594 -17.18 -18.10 4.56
N PHE A 595 -16.84 -19.35 4.26
CA PHE A 595 -16.48 -19.79 2.93
C PHE A 595 -17.50 -20.80 2.42
N SER A 596 -17.72 -20.86 1.11
CA SER A 596 -18.38 -22.01 0.46
C SER A 596 -17.47 -23.23 0.52
N ILE A 597 -18.02 -24.42 0.23
CA ILE A 597 -17.27 -25.68 0.24
C ILE A 597 -16.10 -25.64 -0.76
N ASP A 598 -16.34 -25.06 -1.92
CA ASP A 598 -15.35 -24.87 -2.99
C ASP A 598 -14.44 -23.64 -2.78
N LYS A 599 -14.63 -22.88 -1.66
CA LYS A 599 -13.89 -21.66 -1.30
C LYS A 599 -13.96 -20.52 -2.34
N GLN A 600 -14.82 -20.62 -3.34
CA GLN A 600 -14.99 -19.57 -4.34
C GLN A 600 -15.83 -18.38 -3.81
N ASN A 601 -16.73 -18.65 -2.86
CA ASN A 601 -17.54 -17.64 -2.19
C ASN A 601 -17.02 -17.38 -0.79
N MET A 602 -16.98 -16.12 -0.42
CA MET A 602 -16.50 -15.68 0.88
C MET A 602 -17.33 -14.49 1.37
N PHE A 603 -17.61 -14.52 2.66
CA PHE A 603 -18.10 -13.36 3.42
C PHE A 603 -17.17 -13.18 4.61
N SER A 604 -16.81 -11.93 4.93
CA SER A 604 -15.92 -11.65 6.06
C SER A 604 -16.28 -10.34 6.74
N ILE A 605 -16.18 -10.32 8.06
CA ILE A 605 -16.26 -9.16 8.90
C ILE A 605 -15.02 -9.15 9.79
N ASN A 606 -14.36 -7.98 9.88
CA ASN A 606 -13.25 -7.74 10.81
C ASN A 606 -13.58 -6.48 11.61
N ALA A 607 -13.56 -6.59 12.93
CA ALA A 607 -13.71 -5.47 13.84
C ALA A 607 -12.41 -5.29 14.63
N TYR A 608 -12.03 -4.05 14.90
CA TYR A 608 -10.78 -3.73 15.59
C TYR A 608 -10.94 -2.54 16.54
N TYR A 609 -10.13 -2.55 17.59
CA TYR A 609 -9.92 -1.43 18.50
C TYR A 609 -8.42 -1.25 18.73
N THR A 610 -7.94 -0.04 18.59
CA THR A 610 -6.53 0.33 18.79
C THR A 610 -6.45 1.45 19.81
N HIS A 611 -5.73 1.22 20.90
CA HIS A 611 -5.34 2.23 21.86
C HIS A 611 -3.94 2.74 21.49
N ILE A 612 -3.78 4.06 21.38
CA ILE A 612 -2.50 4.73 21.08
C ILE A 612 -2.03 5.40 22.36
N SER A 613 -0.79 5.11 22.77
CA SER A 613 -0.17 5.71 23.94
C SER A 613 1.03 6.56 23.53
N LYS A 614 1.22 7.68 24.22
CA LYS A 614 2.26 8.67 23.92
C LYS A 614 2.16 9.17 22.46
N HIS A 615 0.95 9.50 22.05
CA HIS A 615 0.67 9.98 20.70
C HIS A 615 1.56 11.17 20.35
N ILE A 616 2.26 11.10 19.22
CA ILE A 616 3.12 12.18 18.74
C ILE A 616 2.27 13.15 17.94
N THR A 617 2.17 14.37 18.44
CA THR A 617 1.45 15.49 17.81
C THR A 617 2.27 16.77 17.92
N ARG A 618 1.90 17.81 17.12
CA ARG A 618 2.52 19.11 17.19
C ARG A 618 1.81 19.93 18.26
N ASP A 619 2.60 20.65 19.10
CA ASP A 619 2.08 21.55 20.11
C ASP A 619 3.05 22.69 20.38
N TYR A 620 2.60 23.74 21.09
CA TYR A 620 3.47 24.80 21.59
C TYR A 620 4.65 24.22 22.35
N PHE A 621 5.83 24.79 22.13
CA PHE A 621 7.07 24.27 22.69
C PHE A 621 7.96 25.42 23.19
N GLU A 622 8.20 25.46 24.49
CA GLU A 622 9.09 26.44 25.10
C GLU A 622 10.55 26.13 24.81
N ILE A 623 11.28 27.07 24.26
CA ILE A 623 12.72 26.98 24.10
C ILE A 623 13.42 27.99 24.98
N THR A 624 14.52 27.59 25.61
CA THR A 624 15.41 28.50 26.35
C THR A 624 16.45 29.04 25.37
N ASP A 625 16.22 30.23 24.84
CA ASP A 625 17.13 30.95 23.95
C ASP A 625 17.22 32.39 24.43
N ASP A 626 18.37 33.03 24.26
CA ASP A 626 18.56 34.45 24.57
C ASP A 626 17.66 35.40 23.73
N ARG A 627 17.05 34.84 22.65
CA ARG A 627 16.08 35.53 21.80
C ARG A 627 14.63 35.30 22.19
N SER A 628 14.38 34.59 23.29
CA SER A 628 13.03 34.36 23.78
C SER A 628 12.42 35.69 24.26
N THR A 629 11.16 35.88 23.96
CA THR A 629 10.36 37.02 24.42
C THR A 629 9.86 36.76 25.85
N SER A 630 9.07 37.68 26.40
CA SER A 630 8.40 37.51 27.70
C SER A 630 7.45 36.30 27.69
N ASP A 631 6.94 35.91 26.53
CA ASP A 631 6.21 34.65 26.30
C ASP A 631 7.19 33.56 25.83
N LYS A 632 7.45 32.57 26.65
CA LYS A 632 8.40 31.48 26.39
C LYS A 632 8.09 30.63 25.16
N SER A 633 6.89 30.73 24.59
CA SER A 633 6.47 30.06 23.37
C SER A 633 6.72 30.88 22.09
N THR A 634 7.34 32.05 22.18
CA THR A 634 7.69 32.89 21.04
C THR A 634 9.18 33.28 21.06
N ILE A 635 9.76 33.46 19.89
CA ILE A 635 11.14 33.91 19.68
C ILE A 635 11.21 34.88 18.50
N ILE A 636 12.28 35.66 18.45
CA ILE A 636 12.60 36.49 17.28
C ILE A 636 13.41 35.63 16.29
N PHE A 637 12.81 35.36 15.15
CA PHE A 637 13.42 34.62 14.05
C PHE A 637 13.31 35.43 12.76
N ASN A 638 14.46 35.70 12.10
CA ASN A 638 14.52 36.56 10.92
C ASN A 638 13.86 37.95 11.13
N TYR A 639 14.10 38.55 12.30
CA TYR A 639 13.56 39.87 12.73
C TYR A 639 12.03 39.92 12.96
N GLU A 640 11.34 38.79 12.90
CA GLU A 640 9.91 38.66 13.22
C GLU A 640 9.71 37.83 14.48
N GLU A 641 8.72 38.19 15.29
CA GLU A 641 8.28 37.34 16.41
C GLU A 641 7.49 36.17 15.86
N VAL A 642 7.92 34.93 16.18
CA VAL A 642 7.31 33.69 15.71
C VAL A 642 6.99 32.79 16.90
N ILE A 643 5.89 32.04 16.76
CA ILE A 643 5.47 31.03 17.73
C ILE A 643 6.32 29.79 17.54
N THR A 644 6.83 29.21 18.63
CA THR A 644 7.57 27.94 18.59
C THR A 644 6.68 26.76 18.85
N MET A 645 6.75 25.76 17.98
CA MET A 645 6.07 24.49 18.10
C MET A 645 7.05 23.34 17.86
N ALA A 646 6.86 22.22 18.56
CA ALA A 646 7.60 20.99 18.31
C ALA A 646 6.65 19.78 18.27
N ASN A 647 7.16 18.66 17.78
CA ASN A 647 6.50 17.39 18.02
C ASN A 647 6.69 16.99 19.49
N VAL A 648 5.60 16.65 20.17
CA VAL A 648 5.57 16.25 21.58
C VAL A 648 4.79 14.96 21.74
N ASN A 649 5.07 14.21 22.81
CA ASN A 649 4.23 13.07 23.19
C ASN A 649 3.08 13.59 24.06
N LYS A 650 1.88 13.70 23.52
CA LYS A 650 0.72 14.24 24.23
C LYS A 650 -0.40 13.19 24.27
N GLY A 651 -0.73 12.79 25.50
CA GLY A 651 -1.93 12.00 25.78
C GLY A 651 -2.00 10.61 25.19
N ASN A 652 -3.22 10.10 25.23
CA ASN A 652 -3.63 8.84 24.65
C ASN A 652 -4.72 9.09 23.61
N ALA A 653 -4.81 8.17 22.66
CA ALA A 653 -5.82 8.24 21.62
C ALA A 653 -6.40 6.85 21.36
N TYR A 654 -7.55 6.80 20.68
CA TYR A 654 -8.16 5.55 20.30
C TYR A 654 -8.64 5.59 18.86
N ILE A 655 -8.61 4.42 18.19
CA ILE A 655 -9.21 4.20 16.88
C ILE A 655 -9.94 2.88 16.92
N TYR A 656 -11.19 2.86 16.47
CA TYR A 656 -11.94 1.62 16.28
C TYR A 656 -12.65 1.61 14.95
N GLY A 657 -13.02 0.42 14.49
CA GLY A 657 -13.72 0.32 13.23
C GLY A 657 -14.07 -1.11 12.86
N ALA A 658 -14.73 -1.21 11.72
CA ALA A 658 -15.11 -2.48 11.14
C ALA A 658 -14.95 -2.44 9.61
N SER A 659 -14.58 -3.59 9.04
CA SER A 659 -14.60 -3.81 7.60
C SER A 659 -15.40 -5.06 7.27
N LEU A 660 -16.25 -4.94 6.25
CA LEU A 660 -17.04 -6.02 5.68
C LEU A 660 -16.52 -6.28 4.27
N GLY A 661 -16.33 -7.54 3.91
CA GLY A 661 -15.93 -7.93 2.56
C GLY A 661 -16.69 -9.17 2.11
N PHE A 662 -17.07 -9.21 0.85
CA PHE A 662 -17.65 -10.40 0.25
C PHE A 662 -17.18 -10.63 -1.18
N LYS A 663 -17.16 -11.89 -1.56
CA LYS A 663 -16.89 -12.37 -2.93
C LYS A 663 -17.88 -13.50 -3.21
N LEU A 664 -18.71 -13.31 -4.21
CA LEU A 664 -19.72 -14.27 -4.65
C LEU A 664 -19.46 -14.61 -6.12
N LYS A 665 -19.15 -15.85 -6.39
CA LYS A 665 -18.96 -16.37 -7.74
C LYS A 665 -20.11 -17.34 -8.06
N PHE A 666 -20.89 -17.01 -9.05
CA PHE A 666 -21.90 -17.89 -9.60
C PHE A 666 -21.28 -18.73 -10.73
N PRO A 667 -21.71 -19.99 -10.93
CA PRO A 667 -21.04 -20.86 -11.88
C PRO A 667 -20.79 -20.20 -13.22
N ASP A 668 -19.50 -20.05 -13.54
CA ASP A 668 -18.89 -19.66 -14.82
C ASP A 668 -19.21 -18.28 -15.42
N LEU A 669 -20.19 -17.52 -14.92
CA LEU A 669 -20.65 -16.29 -15.56
C LEU A 669 -20.47 -15.02 -14.73
N TRP A 670 -20.71 -15.06 -13.42
CA TRP A 670 -20.80 -13.86 -12.60
C TRP A 670 -19.82 -13.89 -11.42
N LEU A 671 -19.19 -12.76 -11.18
CA LEU A 671 -18.38 -12.53 -9.99
C LEU A 671 -18.79 -11.19 -9.38
N ILE A 672 -19.34 -11.23 -8.17
CA ILE A 672 -19.69 -10.03 -7.41
C ILE A 672 -18.70 -9.91 -6.25
N LYS A 673 -18.13 -8.72 -6.09
CA LYS A 673 -17.26 -8.38 -4.96
C LYS A 673 -17.76 -7.08 -4.33
N GLY A 674 -17.59 -6.94 -3.04
CA GLY A 674 -17.86 -5.68 -2.36
C GLY A 674 -17.09 -5.60 -1.06
N ASP A 675 -16.79 -4.38 -0.68
CA ASP A 675 -16.23 -4.05 0.63
C ASP A 675 -16.77 -2.73 1.16
N LEU A 676 -16.92 -2.66 2.48
CA LEU A 676 -17.35 -1.50 3.24
C LEU A 676 -16.38 -1.29 4.40
N THR A 677 -16.07 -0.04 4.72
CA THR A 677 -15.14 0.29 5.80
C THR A 677 -15.67 1.48 6.59
N TYR A 678 -15.73 1.29 7.91
CA TYR A 678 -16.03 2.32 8.89
C TYR A 678 -14.88 2.44 9.87
N THR A 679 -14.46 3.66 10.17
CA THR A 679 -13.38 3.97 11.12
C THR A 679 -13.76 5.22 11.89
N GLU A 680 -13.55 5.20 13.19
CA GLU A 680 -13.74 6.32 14.10
C GLU A 680 -12.54 6.41 15.05
N GLY A 681 -12.22 7.60 15.56
CA GLY A 681 -11.12 7.78 16.48
C GLY A 681 -11.03 9.20 17.01
N GLY A 682 -10.46 9.32 18.20
CA GLY A 682 -10.31 10.57 18.90
C GLY A 682 -9.23 10.53 19.98
N SER A 683 -8.91 11.68 20.53
CA SER A 683 -8.07 11.81 21.72
C SER A 683 -8.89 11.38 22.96
N VAL A 684 -8.25 10.68 23.89
CA VAL A 684 -8.88 10.27 25.17
C VAL A 684 -9.00 11.45 26.12
N ASP A 685 -8.04 12.39 26.06
CA ASP A 685 -7.87 13.43 27.10
C ASP A 685 -8.75 14.66 26.85
N ASN A 686 -9.11 14.97 25.61
CA ASN A 686 -9.84 16.21 25.25
C ASN A 686 -10.90 16.02 24.17
N ASP A 687 -11.22 14.80 23.81
CA ASP A 687 -12.27 14.42 22.83
C ASP A 687 -12.10 15.03 21.43
N LEU A 688 -10.87 15.48 21.10
CA LEU A 688 -10.57 16.06 19.80
C LEU A 688 -10.42 14.97 18.73
N PRO A 689 -10.87 15.23 17.49
CA PRO A 689 -10.71 14.32 16.37
C PRO A 689 -9.24 14.01 16.07
N LEU A 690 -8.94 12.78 15.70
CA LEU A 690 -7.64 12.40 15.16
C LEU A 690 -7.54 12.71 13.67
N PRO A 691 -6.31 13.05 13.17
CA PRO A 691 -6.09 13.14 11.74
C PRO A 691 -6.26 11.79 11.05
N SER A 692 -6.51 11.84 9.72
CA SER A 692 -6.58 10.67 8.82
C SER A 692 -7.75 9.71 9.07
N ILE A 693 -8.72 10.06 9.93
CA ILE A 693 -9.95 9.31 10.10
C ILE A 693 -10.87 9.55 8.91
N SER A 694 -10.93 8.58 8.03
CA SER A 694 -11.72 8.66 6.79
C SER A 694 -13.22 8.57 7.06
N PRO A 695 -14.08 9.28 6.32
CA PRO A 695 -15.51 9.03 6.33
C PRO A 695 -15.84 7.59 5.90
N PHE A 696 -17.06 7.12 6.14
CA PHE A 696 -17.52 5.80 5.68
C PHE A 696 -17.40 5.66 4.17
N PHE A 697 -16.81 4.60 3.68
CA PHE A 697 -16.59 4.36 2.26
C PHE A 697 -16.66 2.89 1.89
N GLY A 698 -16.84 2.65 0.59
CA GLY A 698 -16.87 1.30 0.07
C GLY A 698 -16.83 1.24 -1.44
N LYS A 699 -16.75 0.00 -1.92
CA LYS A 699 -16.82 -0.29 -3.35
C LYS A 699 -17.52 -1.62 -3.60
N PHE A 700 -18.19 -1.70 -4.75
CA PHE A 700 -18.81 -2.90 -5.26
C PHE A 700 -18.37 -3.12 -6.70
N SER A 701 -18.19 -4.36 -7.11
CA SER A 701 -17.96 -4.71 -8.51
C SER A 701 -18.80 -5.90 -8.92
N PHE A 702 -19.29 -5.82 -10.13
CA PHE A 702 -20.09 -6.83 -10.79
C PHE A 702 -19.41 -7.18 -12.12
N ARG A 703 -18.83 -8.38 -12.19
CA ARG A 703 -18.11 -8.86 -13.36
C ARG A 703 -18.90 -9.97 -14.04
N TYR A 704 -19.12 -9.81 -15.33
CA TYR A 704 -19.70 -10.82 -16.22
C TYR A 704 -18.64 -11.42 -17.14
N ILE A 705 -18.47 -12.73 -17.05
CA ILE A 705 -17.53 -13.49 -17.89
C ILE A 705 -18.30 -14.02 -19.08
N ILE A 706 -18.22 -13.35 -20.23
CA ILE A 706 -18.93 -13.73 -21.44
C ILE A 706 -18.40 -15.07 -21.96
N ASN A 707 -17.07 -15.21 -21.99
CA ASN A 707 -16.38 -16.44 -22.38
C ASN A 707 -14.90 -16.40 -21.91
N LYS A 708 -14.08 -17.36 -22.33
CA LYS A 708 -12.65 -17.41 -21.97
C LYS A 708 -11.81 -16.24 -22.50
N SER A 709 -12.32 -15.49 -23.47
CA SER A 709 -11.61 -14.41 -24.15
C SER A 709 -12.16 -13.02 -23.81
N SER A 710 -13.37 -12.92 -23.28
CA SER A 710 -14.04 -11.62 -23.05
C SER A 710 -14.78 -11.60 -21.72
N ASP A 711 -14.60 -10.50 -21.01
CA ASP A 711 -15.30 -10.18 -19.78
C ASP A 711 -15.51 -8.66 -19.67
N PHE A 712 -16.51 -8.26 -18.89
CA PHE A 712 -16.69 -6.87 -18.51
C PHE A 712 -16.98 -6.76 -17.01
N GLU A 713 -16.66 -5.61 -16.42
CA GLU A 713 -16.90 -5.33 -15.00
C GLU A 713 -17.49 -3.93 -14.85
N LEU A 714 -18.60 -3.84 -14.11
CA LEU A 714 -19.15 -2.60 -13.62
C LEU A 714 -18.70 -2.43 -12.16
N SER A 715 -18.08 -1.29 -11.85
CA SER A 715 -17.63 -0.98 -10.50
C SER A 715 -18.29 0.31 -10.00
N TYR A 716 -18.70 0.30 -8.74
CA TYR A 716 -19.27 1.43 -8.02
C TYR A 716 -18.41 1.72 -6.80
N LYS A 717 -17.97 2.97 -6.63
CA LYS A 717 -17.18 3.44 -5.49
C LYS A 717 -17.88 4.66 -4.88
N PHE A 718 -17.89 4.76 -3.55
CA PHE A 718 -18.51 5.86 -2.84
C PHE A 718 -17.78 6.23 -1.55
N SER A 719 -18.03 7.45 -1.08
CA SER A 719 -17.66 7.96 0.23
C SER A 719 -18.80 8.79 0.79
N SER A 720 -19.07 8.66 2.09
CA SER A 720 -19.97 9.58 2.79
C SER A 720 -19.34 10.96 2.96
N SER A 721 -20.10 11.96 3.36
CA SER A 721 -19.60 13.26 3.80
C SER A 721 -18.81 13.15 5.10
N LYS A 722 -17.98 14.17 5.38
CA LYS A 722 -17.35 14.38 6.68
C LYS A 722 -17.57 15.82 7.12
N ASP A 723 -18.22 15.99 8.25
CA ASP A 723 -18.55 17.29 8.80
C ASP A 723 -17.31 18.05 9.31
N PRO A 724 -17.30 19.39 9.31
CA PRO A 724 -16.13 20.20 9.69
C PRO A 724 -15.64 19.96 11.11
N ASP A 725 -16.55 19.70 12.07
CA ASP A 725 -16.25 19.42 13.48
C ASP A 725 -15.47 18.12 13.72
N LYS A 726 -15.47 17.24 12.72
CA LYS A 726 -14.72 15.97 12.75
C LYS A 726 -13.30 16.06 12.19
N TYR A 727 -12.83 17.26 11.84
CA TYR A 727 -11.48 17.46 11.34
C TYR A 727 -10.51 17.75 12.48
N SER A 728 -9.28 17.21 12.36
CA SER A 728 -8.22 17.51 13.32
C SER A 728 -7.73 18.97 13.19
N ILE A 729 -7.35 19.57 14.32
CA ILE A 729 -6.86 20.96 14.36
C ILE A 729 -5.52 21.14 13.62
N GLY A 730 -4.75 20.07 13.40
CA GLY A 730 -3.40 20.12 12.83
C GLY A 730 -3.31 20.43 11.33
N GLY A 731 -4.44 20.60 10.62
CA GLY A 731 -4.48 20.88 9.16
C GLY A 731 -4.03 19.69 8.29
N GLU A 732 -3.85 18.49 8.86
CA GLU A 732 -3.41 17.30 8.12
C GLU A 732 -4.55 16.70 7.28
N ASP A 733 -5.80 16.96 7.66
CA ASP A 733 -7.01 16.45 6.99
C ASP A 733 -7.47 17.33 5.82
N GLY A 734 -6.87 18.52 5.62
CA GLY A 734 -7.19 19.42 4.52
C GLY A 734 -8.62 19.99 4.61
N LEU A 735 -9.04 20.47 5.77
CA LEU A 735 -10.33 21.16 5.92
C LEU A 735 -10.41 22.38 4.99
N GLU A 736 -9.29 23.08 4.84
CA GLU A 736 -9.13 24.23 3.94
C GLU A 736 -9.31 23.92 2.44
N GLU A 737 -9.28 22.64 2.09
CA GLU A 737 -9.49 22.14 0.73
C GLU A 737 -10.97 21.78 0.44
N THR A 738 -11.84 21.95 1.44
CA THR A 738 -13.28 21.66 1.32
C THR A 738 -14.06 22.89 0.85
N PRO A 739 -15.32 22.74 0.42
CA PRO A 739 -16.13 23.89 -0.01
C PRO A 739 -16.31 24.93 1.10
N ILE A 740 -16.36 26.19 0.71
CA ILE A 740 -16.65 27.32 1.60
C ILE A 740 -18.13 27.66 1.49
N VAL A 741 -18.77 27.88 2.62
CA VAL A 741 -20.17 28.31 2.75
C VAL A 741 -20.24 29.60 3.56
N PHE A 742 -21.20 30.44 3.24
CA PHE A 742 -21.56 31.60 4.04
C PHE A 742 -22.69 31.21 4.99
N ASP A 743 -22.47 31.29 6.29
CA ASP A 743 -23.45 30.91 7.33
C ASP A 743 -24.39 32.07 7.74
N GLY A 744 -24.29 33.22 7.05
CA GLY A 744 -25.03 34.43 7.34
C GLY A 744 -24.23 35.48 8.14
N ILE A 745 -23.05 35.10 8.67
CA ILE A 745 -22.14 35.96 9.44
C ILE A 745 -20.75 35.92 8.82
N ASP A 746 -20.20 34.70 8.67
CA ASP A 746 -18.84 34.46 8.24
C ASP A 746 -18.78 33.39 7.12
N PHE A 747 -17.63 33.32 6.43
CA PHE A 747 -17.31 32.24 5.52
C PHE A 747 -16.65 31.09 6.28
N THR A 748 -17.25 29.92 6.26
CA THR A 748 -16.80 28.72 6.94
C THR A 748 -16.60 27.56 5.98
N TYR A 749 -15.79 26.57 6.35
CA TYR A 749 -15.63 25.35 5.56
C TYR A 749 -16.77 24.36 5.85
N SER A 750 -17.33 23.78 4.79
CA SER A 750 -18.47 22.85 4.92
C SER A 750 -18.08 21.39 5.21
N GLY A 751 -16.77 21.10 5.24
CA GLY A 751 -16.29 19.71 5.26
C GLY A 751 -16.40 19.03 3.89
N MET A 752 -16.02 17.76 3.81
CA MET A 752 -15.96 17.02 2.54
C MET A 752 -17.37 16.50 2.16
N PRO A 753 -17.89 16.86 0.97
CA PRO A 753 -19.14 16.32 0.49
C PRO A 753 -19.09 14.84 0.17
N SER A 754 -20.23 14.15 0.28
CA SER A 754 -20.37 12.77 -0.19
C SER A 754 -20.29 12.68 -1.71
N TRP A 755 -19.80 11.53 -2.21
CA TRP A 755 -19.70 11.29 -3.64
C TRP A 755 -19.84 9.81 -3.98
N SER A 756 -20.21 9.55 -5.23
CA SER A 756 -20.18 8.19 -5.78
C SER A 756 -19.85 8.22 -7.28
N VAL A 757 -19.10 7.22 -7.74
CA VAL A 757 -18.67 7.08 -9.14
C VAL A 757 -18.83 5.66 -9.64
N VAL A 758 -19.11 5.57 -10.94
CA VAL A 758 -19.27 4.31 -11.66
C VAL A 758 -18.20 4.18 -12.72
N LYS A 759 -17.60 3.00 -12.81
CA LYS A 759 -16.58 2.63 -13.81
C LYS A 759 -17.03 1.38 -14.56
N LEU A 760 -16.82 1.36 -15.88
CA LEU A 760 -17.02 0.22 -16.75
C LEU A 760 -15.69 -0.21 -17.36
N SER A 761 -15.34 -1.48 -17.21
CA SER A 761 -14.13 -2.06 -17.81
C SER A 761 -14.50 -3.27 -18.68
N SER A 762 -13.84 -3.41 -19.82
CA SER A 762 -13.99 -4.58 -20.67
C SER A 762 -12.65 -5.08 -21.19
N SER A 763 -12.42 -6.36 -21.10
CA SER A 763 -11.22 -6.96 -21.67
C SER A 763 -11.56 -7.95 -22.78
N TYR A 764 -10.74 -7.94 -23.85
CA TYR A 764 -10.87 -8.84 -24.96
C TYR A 764 -9.51 -9.42 -25.36
N LYS A 765 -9.44 -10.75 -25.38
CA LYS A 765 -8.26 -11.52 -25.77
C LYS A 765 -8.43 -12.00 -27.21
N PHE A 766 -7.81 -11.32 -28.17
CA PHE A 766 -7.84 -11.67 -29.59
C PHE A 766 -7.09 -12.98 -29.88
N SER A 767 -5.98 -13.18 -29.18
CA SER A 767 -5.15 -14.39 -29.29
C SER A 767 -4.44 -14.68 -27.96
N ASN A 768 -3.68 -15.77 -27.90
CA ASN A 768 -2.83 -16.06 -26.73
C ASN A 768 -1.73 -15.00 -26.53
N ARG A 769 -1.45 -14.18 -27.55
CA ARG A 769 -0.41 -13.16 -27.52
C ARG A 769 -0.94 -11.73 -27.39
N PHE A 770 -2.16 -11.44 -27.85
CA PHE A 770 -2.70 -10.09 -27.92
C PHE A 770 -3.99 -9.95 -27.13
N LYS A 771 -4.01 -8.97 -26.23
CA LYS A 771 -5.14 -8.61 -25.38
C LYS A 771 -5.34 -7.11 -25.37
N THR A 772 -6.61 -6.65 -25.40
CA THR A 772 -6.99 -5.26 -25.15
C THR A 772 -7.79 -5.14 -23.84
N LEU A 773 -7.70 -3.98 -23.24
CA LEU A 773 -8.53 -3.57 -22.12
C LEU A 773 -9.02 -2.15 -22.39
N ILE A 774 -10.31 -1.93 -22.24
CA ILE A 774 -10.97 -0.63 -22.37
C ILE A 774 -11.60 -0.31 -21.01
N VAL A 775 -11.27 0.86 -20.46
CA VAL A 775 -11.80 1.33 -19.17
C VAL A 775 -12.42 2.70 -19.36
N LEU A 776 -13.72 2.81 -19.12
CA LEU A 776 -14.46 4.06 -19.03
C LEU A 776 -14.67 4.36 -17.55
N ASP A 777 -13.86 5.27 -17.03
CA ASP A 777 -13.89 5.67 -15.62
C ASP A 777 -14.78 6.91 -15.41
N ASN A 778 -15.38 7.01 -14.22
CA ASN A 778 -16.28 8.10 -13.84
C ASN A 778 -17.31 8.42 -14.94
N ILE A 779 -18.13 7.43 -15.33
CA ILE A 779 -19.05 7.48 -16.48
C ILE A 779 -19.97 8.71 -16.45
N PHE A 780 -20.38 9.13 -15.26
CA PHE A 780 -21.30 10.24 -15.05
C PHE A 780 -20.62 11.60 -14.91
N ASP A 781 -19.28 11.67 -15.12
CA ASP A 781 -18.47 12.89 -15.05
C ASP A 781 -18.61 13.64 -13.71
N ILE A 782 -18.77 12.90 -12.59
CA ILE A 782 -18.97 13.46 -11.26
C ILE A 782 -17.71 14.19 -10.80
N HIS A 783 -17.87 15.42 -10.30
CA HIS A 783 -16.81 16.12 -9.57
C HIS A 783 -16.75 15.59 -8.14
N TYR A 784 -15.55 15.21 -7.69
CA TYR A 784 -15.30 14.78 -6.32
C TYR A 784 -13.82 14.93 -5.95
N ARG A 785 -13.56 14.98 -4.65
CA ARG A 785 -12.22 14.83 -4.07
C ARG A 785 -12.19 13.64 -3.11
N GLU A 786 -11.08 12.93 -3.09
CA GLU A 786 -10.82 11.98 -2.00
C GLU A 786 -10.55 12.74 -0.70
N PHE A 787 -11.00 12.19 0.44
CA PHE A 787 -10.78 12.81 1.75
C PHE A 787 -9.30 13.17 1.94
N ALA A 788 -9.04 14.34 2.52
CA ALA A 788 -7.72 14.94 2.77
C ALA A 788 -6.89 15.24 1.50
N SER A 789 -7.50 15.25 0.31
CA SER A 789 -6.79 15.55 -0.94
C SER A 789 -6.92 17.02 -1.34
N GLY A 790 -5.81 17.62 -1.77
CA GLY A 790 -5.76 18.99 -2.30
C GLY A 790 -6.04 19.09 -3.80
N ILE A 791 -6.29 17.96 -4.49
CA ILE A 791 -6.63 17.91 -5.92
C ILE A 791 -7.95 17.19 -6.13
N SER A 792 -8.74 17.64 -7.10
CA SER A 792 -9.94 16.94 -7.54
C SER A 792 -9.58 15.70 -8.36
N ALA A 793 -10.38 14.63 -8.20
CA ALA A 793 -10.21 13.41 -8.96
C ALA A 793 -10.57 13.61 -10.46
N PRO A 794 -10.01 12.77 -11.35
CA PRO A 794 -10.35 12.83 -12.78
C PRO A 794 -11.85 12.67 -13.04
N GLY A 795 -12.38 13.48 -13.96
CA GLY A 795 -13.72 13.31 -14.52
C GLY A 795 -13.81 12.11 -15.44
N ARG A 796 -14.91 12.01 -16.20
CA ARG A 796 -15.12 10.91 -17.17
C ARG A 796 -13.93 10.81 -18.11
N ASN A 797 -13.32 9.63 -18.19
CA ASN A 797 -12.15 9.41 -19.04
C ASN A 797 -12.13 7.98 -19.59
N LEU A 798 -11.49 7.82 -20.74
CA LEU A 798 -11.37 6.56 -21.46
C LEU A 798 -9.88 6.14 -21.52
N ASN A 799 -9.58 4.98 -20.94
CA ASN A 799 -8.30 4.33 -21.03
C ASN A 799 -8.33 3.16 -22.02
N LEU A 800 -7.39 3.16 -22.95
CA LEU A 800 -7.15 2.08 -23.89
C LEU A 800 -5.83 1.40 -23.54
N VAL A 801 -5.85 0.10 -23.29
CA VAL A 801 -4.66 -0.67 -22.93
C VAL A 801 -4.47 -1.81 -23.90
N LEU A 802 -3.30 -1.89 -24.51
CA LEU A 802 -2.87 -2.96 -25.38
C LEU A 802 -1.77 -3.76 -24.68
N SER A 803 -1.93 -5.07 -24.65
CA SER A 803 -0.92 -5.98 -24.10
C SER A 803 -0.53 -7.00 -25.14
N TYR A 804 0.76 -7.14 -25.37
CA TYR A 804 1.31 -8.08 -26.34
C TYR A 804 2.37 -8.97 -25.70
N LYS A 805 2.29 -10.28 -25.98
CA LYS A 805 3.27 -11.28 -25.57
C LYS A 805 4.01 -11.79 -26.81
N PHE A 806 5.32 -11.54 -26.82
CA PHE A 806 6.20 -11.93 -27.93
C PHE A 806 6.52 -13.42 -27.93
#